data_e1c87c3afaffcb9df846c965f9f1e027
#
_entry.id   e1c87c3afaffcb9df846c965f9f1e027
#
_cell.length_a   1.000
_cell.length_b   1.000
_cell.length_c   1.000
_cell.angle_alpha   90.00
_cell.angle_beta   90.00
_cell.angle_gamma   90.00
#
_symmetry.space_group_name_H-M   'P 1'
#
loop_
_entity.id
_entity.type
_entity.pdbx_description
1 polymer ?
#
loop_
_entity_poly.entity_id
_entity_poly.type
_entity_poly.pdbx_seq_one_letter_code
_entity_poly.pdbx_strand_id
1 'polypeptide(L)'
;MTRFAAPIAEQIWDMKYRLKAGDGTVLDTTVEDTWRRIARALAEPEADSAAWEDKFYSALEDFKFLPAGRIVAGAGTKRSVTLFNCFVMGTIPDSMGGIFDMLKEAALTMQQGGGIGYDFSTIRPKGADVKGVAADASGPLSFMDVWDAMCRTIMSAGSRRGAMMATMRCDHPDIEDFITAKSDPARLRNFNMSVLATDPFMEAVKTDGSWDLVFNGTVFKTVQARDLWNRIMRATYDYAEPGVIFIDRINAMNNLAYCETISATNPCGEQPLPPYGACLLGSINLARLVWYPFEEDKAHLCENSLDDLVATAVRMMDNVVDASRFPLEAQAQEAAAKRRIGLGVTGLADALAMVGVRYGSEEAARLTSRWLERIARAAYTASAHLAGEKGAFPLFDADAFLASGAMQSMDDEVRDLIREKGIRNALLTSIAPTGTISLFAGNVSSGIEPIFAHAYTRKVLQKDGSRTEEEVVDYAVQMWRDLKGDAPLPDHFVNAQTLAPEDHVRMQAAAQERVDSSISKTINVPEDISFEAFKDVYMQAYETGCKGCTTYRPNAVTGSVLSVSEGEAPDHVKGAEVAGGDVVYIAEPLDRPAALEGQTYKVKWPMSEHALYITINDVIIAGRRQPFEVFINSKNMEHFAWTVALTRMISAVFRRGGDVSFVVEELKAVFDPRGGAWMSGKYVPSILAAIGGVIERHMIAIGFIEGEGMGLKTDPQAQVVNMNETPGAACPNCGQFTLHMIEGCMTCSSCGYSKCG
;
A
#
# COMPACT_ATOMS: atom_id res chain seq x y z
N MET A 1 -7.87 0.54 -36.86
CA MET A 1 -7.47 1.60 -35.92
C MET A 1 -7.58 1.00 -34.53
N THR A 2 -6.58 1.13 -33.68
CA THR A 2 -6.64 0.64 -32.31
C THR A 2 -7.66 1.47 -31.52
N ARG A 3 -8.47 0.83 -30.65
CA ARG A 3 -9.44 1.51 -29.76
C ARG A 3 -8.76 2.27 -28.61
N PHE A 4 -7.45 2.12 -28.47
CA PHE A 4 -6.69 2.77 -27.41
C PHE A 4 -6.34 4.22 -27.78
N ALA A 5 -6.66 5.15 -26.89
CA ALA A 5 -6.37 6.56 -27.05
C ALA A 5 -4.86 6.89 -26.86
N ALA A 6 -4.11 6.02 -26.20
CA ALA A 6 -2.69 6.21 -25.94
C ALA A 6 -1.94 4.86 -25.94
N PRO A 7 -0.64 4.83 -26.34
CA PRO A 7 0.17 3.60 -26.34
C PRO A 7 0.23 2.89 -24.97
N ILE A 8 0.29 3.65 -23.88
CA ILE A 8 0.30 3.11 -22.51
C ILE A 8 -0.95 2.27 -22.21
N ALA A 9 -2.11 2.61 -22.76
CA ALA A 9 -3.35 1.88 -22.54
C ALA A 9 -3.27 0.46 -23.14
N GLU A 10 -2.73 0.32 -24.34
CA GLU A 10 -2.51 -0.97 -25.00
C GLU A 10 -1.50 -1.82 -24.25
N GLN A 11 -0.40 -1.23 -23.77
CA GLN A 11 0.60 -1.92 -22.97
C GLN A 11 0.03 -2.44 -21.65
N ILE A 12 -0.73 -1.62 -20.93
CA ILE A 12 -1.40 -2.04 -19.69
C ILE A 12 -2.38 -3.18 -19.97
N TRP A 13 -3.13 -3.10 -21.07
CA TRP A 13 -4.00 -4.19 -21.48
C TRP A 13 -3.22 -5.47 -21.75
N ASP A 14 -2.18 -5.45 -22.60
CA ASP A 14 -1.40 -6.66 -22.95
C ASP A 14 -0.71 -7.28 -21.71
N MET A 15 -0.19 -6.45 -20.79
CA MET A 15 0.50 -6.92 -19.60
C MET A 15 -0.42 -7.49 -18.52
N LYS A 16 -1.63 -6.89 -18.34
CA LYS A 16 -2.44 -7.17 -17.14
C LYS A 16 -3.78 -7.81 -17.42
N TYR A 17 -4.40 -7.51 -18.55
CA TYR A 17 -5.82 -7.80 -18.78
C TYR A 17 -6.09 -8.75 -19.94
N ARG A 18 -5.23 -8.73 -20.94
CA ARG A 18 -5.31 -9.60 -22.11
C ARG A 18 -5.22 -11.07 -21.69
N LEU A 19 -6.25 -11.86 -22.04
CA LEU A 19 -6.22 -13.28 -21.71
C LEU A 19 -5.23 -14.02 -22.60
N LYS A 20 -4.31 -14.75 -21.94
CA LYS A 20 -3.32 -15.64 -22.57
C LYS A 20 -3.42 -17.03 -21.95
N ALA A 21 -3.25 -18.07 -22.75
CA ALA A 21 -3.13 -19.44 -22.27
C ALA A 21 -1.82 -19.65 -21.49
N GLY A 22 -1.68 -20.78 -20.81
CA GLY A 22 -0.49 -21.09 -20.01
C GLY A 22 0.81 -21.20 -20.81
N ASP A 23 0.72 -21.49 -22.11
CA ASP A 23 1.83 -21.52 -23.07
C ASP A 23 2.15 -20.13 -23.69
N GLY A 24 1.44 -19.08 -23.28
CA GLY A 24 1.58 -17.73 -23.79
C GLY A 24 0.73 -17.43 -25.03
N THR A 25 -0.02 -18.40 -25.57
CA THR A 25 -0.92 -18.16 -26.70
C THR A 25 -1.97 -17.12 -26.35
N VAL A 26 -2.11 -16.11 -27.20
CA VAL A 26 -3.09 -15.02 -27.04
C VAL A 26 -4.49 -15.55 -27.33
N LEU A 27 -5.41 -15.37 -26.38
CA LEU A 27 -6.82 -15.74 -26.50
C LEU A 27 -7.71 -14.53 -26.77
N ASP A 28 -7.50 -13.40 -26.07
CA ASP A 28 -8.13 -12.13 -26.43
C ASP A 28 -7.23 -11.45 -27.47
N THR A 29 -7.65 -11.44 -28.74
CA THR A 29 -6.87 -10.83 -29.83
C THR A 29 -6.96 -9.31 -29.82
N THR A 30 -8.14 -8.78 -29.46
CA THR A 30 -8.45 -7.36 -29.37
C THR A 30 -9.02 -7.01 -27.99
N VAL A 31 -9.14 -5.73 -27.67
CA VAL A 31 -9.78 -5.27 -26.42
C VAL A 31 -11.27 -5.59 -26.40
N GLU A 32 -11.91 -5.62 -27.56
CA GLU A 32 -13.29 -6.02 -27.74
C GLU A 32 -13.51 -7.48 -27.33
N ASP A 33 -12.54 -8.37 -27.59
CA ASP A 33 -12.60 -9.76 -27.11
C ASP A 33 -12.59 -9.81 -25.58
N THR A 34 -11.78 -8.96 -24.95
CA THR A 34 -11.74 -8.83 -23.48
C THR A 34 -13.10 -8.34 -22.96
N TRP A 35 -13.69 -7.30 -23.55
CA TRP A 35 -15.01 -6.80 -23.14
C TRP A 35 -16.11 -7.85 -23.36
N ARG A 36 -16.09 -8.55 -24.48
CA ARG A 36 -17.06 -9.62 -24.79
C ARG A 36 -16.94 -10.79 -23.80
N ARG A 37 -15.72 -11.20 -23.46
CA ARG A 37 -15.45 -12.23 -22.44
C ARG A 37 -16.04 -11.87 -21.08
N ILE A 38 -15.81 -10.64 -20.63
CA ILE A 38 -16.34 -10.13 -19.36
C ILE A 38 -17.86 -10.07 -19.40
N ALA A 39 -18.42 -9.46 -20.44
CA ALA A 39 -19.86 -9.30 -20.61
C ALA A 39 -20.59 -10.64 -20.60
N ARG A 40 -20.08 -11.63 -21.33
CA ARG A 40 -20.63 -12.99 -21.37
C ARG A 40 -20.60 -13.66 -20.00
N ALA A 41 -19.46 -13.64 -19.32
CA ALA A 41 -19.31 -14.29 -18.03
C ALA A 41 -20.21 -13.68 -16.95
N LEU A 42 -20.42 -12.38 -16.98
CA LEU A 42 -21.27 -11.70 -16.01
C LEU A 42 -22.75 -11.71 -16.39
N ALA A 43 -23.10 -12.06 -17.64
CA ALA A 43 -24.47 -12.29 -18.06
C ALA A 43 -24.99 -13.71 -17.76
N GLU A 44 -24.11 -14.68 -17.46
CA GLU A 44 -24.50 -16.06 -17.15
C GLU A 44 -25.61 -16.20 -16.08
N PRO A 45 -25.63 -15.40 -14.98
CA PRO A 45 -26.69 -15.47 -13.98
C PRO A 45 -28.06 -14.92 -14.45
N GLU A 46 -28.13 -14.28 -15.60
CA GLU A 46 -29.36 -13.66 -16.11
C GLU A 46 -30.26 -14.65 -16.84
N ALA A 47 -31.56 -14.48 -16.69
CA ALA A 47 -32.56 -15.31 -17.39
C ALA A 47 -32.46 -15.19 -18.93
N ASP A 48 -32.19 -13.97 -19.45
CA ASP A 48 -31.86 -13.70 -20.84
C ASP A 48 -30.39 -13.28 -20.93
N SER A 49 -29.50 -14.25 -20.82
CA SER A 49 -28.06 -14.01 -20.82
C SER A 49 -27.56 -13.36 -22.11
N ALA A 50 -28.17 -13.67 -23.26
CA ALA A 50 -27.77 -13.09 -24.55
C ALA A 50 -28.07 -11.59 -24.64
N ALA A 51 -29.26 -11.17 -24.24
CA ALA A 51 -29.63 -9.76 -24.22
C ALA A 51 -28.79 -8.96 -23.23
N TRP A 52 -28.46 -9.57 -22.06
CA TRP A 52 -27.59 -8.91 -21.06
C TRP A 52 -26.11 -8.91 -21.44
N GLU A 53 -25.61 -9.92 -22.18
CA GLU A 53 -24.28 -9.89 -22.77
C GLU A 53 -24.09 -8.64 -23.63
N ASP A 54 -25.04 -8.33 -24.51
CA ASP A 54 -24.94 -7.14 -25.37
C ASP A 54 -25.01 -5.82 -24.59
N LYS A 55 -25.89 -5.73 -23.59
CA LYS A 55 -25.95 -4.54 -22.71
C LYS A 55 -24.67 -4.34 -21.93
N PHE A 56 -24.13 -5.40 -21.32
CA PHE A 56 -22.88 -5.34 -20.58
C PHE A 56 -21.70 -4.99 -21.49
N TYR A 57 -21.64 -5.56 -22.70
CA TYR A 57 -20.65 -5.17 -23.69
C TYR A 57 -20.74 -3.69 -24.04
N SER A 58 -21.93 -3.16 -24.29
CA SER A 58 -22.16 -1.75 -24.60
C SER A 58 -21.74 -0.81 -23.46
N ALA A 59 -21.86 -1.24 -22.21
CA ALA A 59 -21.38 -0.49 -21.05
C ALA A 59 -19.85 -0.46 -20.96
N LEU A 60 -19.18 -1.57 -21.33
CA LEU A 60 -17.71 -1.67 -21.32
C LEU A 60 -17.06 -0.98 -22.52
N GLU A 61 -17.77 -0.99 -23.67
CA GLU A 61 -17.27 -0.43 -24.92
C GLU A 61 -16.88 1.03 -24.77
N ASP A 62 -15.75 1.39 -25.39
CA ASP A 62 -15.16 2.73 -25.31
C ASP A 62 -14.81 3.18 -23.88
N PHE A 63 -14.61 2.22 -22.97
CA PHE A 63 -14.21 2.50 -21.59
C PHE A 63 -15.21 3.38 -20.81
N LYS A 64 -16.51 3.28 -21.11
CA LYS A 64 -17.56 4.04 -20.41
C LYS A 64 -17.75 3.57 -18.97
N PHE A 65 -17.77 2.24 -18.75
CA PHE A 65 -17.72 1.62 -17.44
C PHE A 65 -16.45 0.80 -17.29
N LEU A 66 -15.73 0.98 -16.22
CA LEU A 66 -14.49 0.30 -15.90
C LEU A 66 -14.67 -0.59 -14.65
N PRO A 67 -14.93 -1.89 -14.83
CA PRO A 67 -14.86 -2.81 -13.70
C PRO A 67 -13.45 -2.83 -13.11
N ALA A 68 -13.34 -3.13 -11.83
CA ALA A 68 -12.05 -3.23 -11.17
C ALA A 68 -11.13 -4.24 -11.86
N GLY A 69 -9.82 -4.00 -11.75
CA GLY A 69 -8.82 -4.79 -12.47
C GLY A 69 -8.91 -6.30 -12.24
N ARG A 70 -9.42 -6.76 -11.09
CA ARG A 70 -9.66 -8.19 -10.82
C ARG A 70 -10.77 -8.77 -11.69
N ILE A 71 -11.83 -8.02 -11.92
CA ILE A 71 -12.92 -8.41 -12.80
C ILE A 71 -12.41 -8.48 -14.24
N VAL A 72 -11.69 -7.45 -14.70
CA VAL A 72 -11.13 -7.40 -16.06
C VAL A 72 -10.20 -8.58 -16.33
N ALA A 73 -9.32 -8.91 -15.37
CA ALA A 73 -8.34 -9.99 -15.51
C ALA A 73 -8.92 -11.39 -15.27
N GLY A 74 -9.99 -11.53 -14.48
CA GLY A 74 -10.48 -12.81 -13.97
C GLY A 74 -11.81 -13.30 -14.53
N ALA A 75 -12.75 -12.41 -14.88
CA ALA A 75 -14.07 -12.79 -15.35
C ALA A 75 -13.99 -13.56 -16.68
N GLY A 76 -14.71 -14.67 -16.77
CA GLY A 76 -14.72 -15.54 -17.94
C GLY A 76 -13.44 -16.34 -18.17
N THR A 77 -12.57 -16.43 -17.16
CA THR A 77 -11.33 -17.23 -17.23
C THR A 77 -11.45 -18.53 -16.43
N LYS A 78 -10.63 -19.54 -16.76
CA LYS A 78 -10.56 -20.80 -16.01
C LYS A 78 -9.69 -20.69 -14.73
N ARG A 79 -9.18 -19.50 -14.42
CA ARG A 79 -8.30 -19.28 -13.26
C ARG A 79 -9.12 -19.33 -11.97
N SER A 80 -8.58 -19.99 -10.93
CA SER A 80 -9.20 -20.00 -9.59
C SER A 80 -8.77 -18.74 -8.83
N VAL A 81 -9.37 -17.59 -9.19
CA VAL A 81 -9.08 -16.29 -8.55
C VAL A 81 -10.38 -15.63 -8.11
N THR A 82 -10.30 -14.84 -7.05
CA THR A 82 -11.43 -13.98 -6.66
C THR A 82 -11.57 -12.80 -7.61
N LEU A 83 -12.81 -12.38 -7.89
CA LEU A 83 -13.12 -11.16 -8.64
C LEU A 83 -13.16 -9.92 -7.72
N PHE A 84 -13.11 -10.12 -6.42
CA PHE A 84 -13.04 -9.06 -5.42
C PHE A 84 -11.59 -8.56 -5.25
N ASN A 85 -11.44 -7.27 -5.02
CA ASN A 85 -10.12 -6.64 -4.95
C ASN A 85 -9.46 -6.81 -3.59
N CYS A 86 -10.21 -6.60 -2.52
CA CYS A 86 -9.71 -6.52 -1.15
C CYS A 86 -10.75 -7.07 -0.17
N PHE A 87 -10.30 -7.34 1.05
CA PHE A 87 -11.13 -7.88 2.13
C PHE A 87 -10.76 -7.20 3.45
N VAL A 88 -11.73 -6.96 4.30
CA VAL A 88 -11.48 -6.83 5.73
C VAL A 88 -11.58 -8.23 6.31
N MET A 89 -10.61 -8.63 7.10
CA MET A 89 -10.53 -9.98 7.64
C MET A 89 -11.36 -10.12 8.93
N GLY A 90 -11.43 -11.32 9.48
CA GLY A 90 -12.11 -11.58 10.75
C GLY A 90 -11.51 -10.77 11.91
N THR A 91 -12.29 -10.56 12.97
CA THR A 91 -11.80 -9.97 14.21
C THR A 91 -10.70 -10.86 14.81
N ILE A 92 -9.57 -10.28 15.17
CA ILE A 92 -8.44 -11.02 15.76
C ILE A 92 -8.79 -11.39 17.21
N PRO A 93 -8.95 -12.68 17.55
CA PRO A 93 -9.15 -13.08 18.95
C PRO A 93 -7.88 -12.82 19.76
N ASP A 94 -8.03 -12.28 20.97
CA ASP A 94 -6.91 -11.99 21.88
C ASP A 94 -6.37 -13.26 22.54
N SER A 95 -5.88 -14.17 21.72
CA SER A 95 -5.27 -15.44 22.14
C SER A 95 -4.25 -15.91 21.09
N MET A 96 -3.21 -16.62 21.51
CA MET A 96 -2.16 -17.09 20.59
C MET A 96 -2.74 -17.92 19.44
N GLY A 97 -3.63 -18.87 19.72
CA GLY A 97 -4.29 -19.67 18.69
C GLY A 97 -5.09 -18.80 17.71
N GLY A 98 -5.94 -17.91 18.23
CA GLY A 98 -6.76 -17.02 17.40
C GLY A 98 -5.94 -16.07 16.54
N ILE A 99 -4.85 -15.50 17.07
CA ILE A 99 -3.92 -14.64 16.31
C ILE A 99 -3.33 -15.41 15.12
N PHE A 100 -2.85 -16.63 15.32
CA PHE A 100 -2.26 -17.43 14.25
C PHE A 100 -3.29 -18.01 13.29
N ASP A 101 -4.52 -18.29 13.72
CA ASP A 101 -5.62 -18.63 12.81
C ASP A 101 -5.92 -17.45 11.85
N MET A 102 -5.98 -16.22 12.36
CA MET A 102 -6.16 -15.04 11.52
C MET A 102 -4.99 -14.80 10.57
N LEU A 103 -3.75 -15.07 10.99
CA LEU A 103 -2.58 -15.02 10.11
C LEU A 103 -2.67 -16.05 8.98
N LYS A 104 -3.13 -17.25 9.25
CA LYS A 104 -3.37 -18.30 8.24
C LYS A 104 -4.43 -17.85 7.23
N GLU A 105 -5.55 -17.31 7.69
CA GLU A 105 -6.62 -16.79 6.82
C GLU A 105 -6.12 -15.64 5.94
N ALA A 106 -5.30 -14.72 6.51
CA ALA A 106 -4.62 -13.67 5.76
C ALA A 106 -3.77 -14.24 4.62
N ALA A 107 -2.95 -15.26 4.91
CA ALA A 107 -2.09 -15.91 3.93
C ALA A 107 -2.90 -16.52 2.77
N LEU A 108 -3.99 -17.23 3.06
CA LEU A 108 -4.87 -17.84 2.06
C LEU A 108 -5.55 -16.79 1.17
N THR A 109 -6.02 -15.68 1.77
CA THR A 109 -6.67 -14.59 1.05
C THR A 109 -5.67 -13.86 0.13
N MET A 110 -4.47 -13.58 0.63
CA MET A 110 -3.43 -12.90 -0.14
C MET A 110 -2.89 -13.79 -1.28
N GLN A 111 -2.79 -15.10 -1.09
CA GLN A 111 -2.40 -16.04 -2.14
C GLN A 111 -3.32 -15.97 -3.36
N GLN A 112 -4.63 -15.76 -3.17
CA GLN A 112 -5.58 -15.55 -4.27
C GLN A 112 -5.57 -14.12 -4.81
N GLY A 113 -4.69 -13.25 -4.28
CA GLY A 113 -4.45 -11.90 -4.75
C GLY A 113 -5.32 -10.83 -4.12
N GLY A 114 -6.06 -11.12 -3.05
CA GLY A 114 -6.79 -10.14 -2.27
C GLY A 114 -5.84 -9.25 -1.45
N GLY A 115 -6.06 -7.91 -1.43
CA GLY A 115 -5.54 -7.06 -0.38
C GLY A 115 -6.34 -7.28 0.90
N ILE A 116 -5.75 -7.06 2.07
CA ILE A 116 -6.41 -7.33 3.35
C ILE A 116 -6.35 -6.13 4.30
N GLY A 117 -7.33 -6.02 5.19
CA GLY A 117 -7.34 -5.06 6.28
C GLY A 117 -7.70 -5.72 7.60
N TYR A 118 -7.08 -5.24 8.68
CA TYR A 118 -7.31 -5.72 10.05
C TYR A 118 -7.41 -4.56 11.04
N ASP A 119 -8.25 -4.73 12.05
CA ASP A 119 -8.22 -3.95 13.29
C ASP A 119 -7.34 -4.66 14.32
N PHE A 120 -6.20 -4.07 14.66
CA PHE A 120 -5.27 -4.60 15.66
C PHE A 120 -5.59 -4.17 17.10
N SER A 121 -6.62 -3.32 17.29
CA SER A 121 -7.06 -2.86 18.62
C SER A 121 -7.64 -3.97 19.50
N THR A 122 -7.93 -5.12 18.92
CA THR A 122 -8.48 -6.27 19.66
C THR A 122 -7.44 -7.09 20.41
N ILE A 123 -6.15 -6.86 20.12
CA ILE A 123 -5.03 -7.53 20.80
C ILE A 123 -4.65 -6.73 22.05
N ARG A 124 -4.49 -7.41 23.18
CA ARG A 124 -4.06 -6.78 24.46
C ARG A 124 -2.74 -6.03 24.31
N PRO A 125 -2.59 -4.91 25.04
CA PRO A 125 -1.39 -4.09 24.94
C PRO A 125 -0.15 -4.79 25.48
N LYS A 126 1.01 -4.31 25.04
CA LYS A 126 2.32 -4.73 25.52
C LYS A 126 2.43 -4.58 27.05
N GLY A 127 2.98 -5.58 27.71
CA GLY A 127 3.13 -5.60 29.14
C GLY A 127 1.86 -5.96 29.93
N ALA A 128 0.73 -6.24 29.25
CA ALA A 128 -0.45 -6.75 29.94
C ALA A 128 -0.29 -8.21 30.36
N ASP A 129 -0.90 -8.60 31.47
CA ASP A 129 -0.84 -9.96 32.02
C ASP A 129 -1.36 -11.00 31.03
N VAL A 130 -0.58 -12.06 30.80
CA VAL A 130 -1.01 -13.26 30.08
C VAL A 130 -1.55 -14.28 31.06
N LYS A 131 -2.86 -14.48 31.11
CA LYS A 131 -3.50 -15.44 32.04
C LYS A 131 -2.91 -16.84 31.86
N GLY A 132 -2.41 -17.42 32.96
CA GLY A 132 -1.91 -18.80 33.01
C GLY A 132 -0.45 -18.98 32.57
N VAL A 133 0.23 -17.92 32.21
CA VAL A 133 1.66 -17.92 31.87
C VAL A 133 2.28 -16.72 32.60
N ALA A 134 3.31 -16.92 33.39
CA ALA A 134 4.01 -15.81 34.05
C ALA A 134 4.89 -15.04 33.04
N ALA A 135 4.23 -14.36 32.09
CA ALA A 135 4.87 -13.57 31.04
C ALA A 135 4.00 -12.37 30.65
N ASP A 136 4.65 -11.28 30.27
CA ASP A 136 4.02 -10.09 29.76
C ASP A 136 3.63 -10.24 28.28
N ALA A 137 2.53 -9.62 27.86
CA ALA A 137 2.08 -9.61 26.48
C ALA A 137 3.05 -8.83 25.57
N SER A 138 3.25 -9.33 24.35
CA SER A 138 4.11 -8.68 23.35
C SER A 138 3.47 -7.46 22.68
N GLY A 139 2.15 -7.33 22.77
CA GLY A 139 1.37 -6.26 22.14
C GLY A 139 1.12 -6.44 20.63
N PRO A 140 0.20 -5.63 20.05
CA PRO A 140 -0.22 -5.76 18.66
C PRO A 140 0.91 -5.55 17.64
N LEU A 141 1.84 -4.62 17.88
CA LEU A 141 2.90 -4.30 16.92
C LEU A 141 3.84 -5.48 16.67
N SER A 142 4.15 -6.26 17.70
CA SER A 142 4.97 -7.46 17.55
C SER A 142 4.33 -8.50 16.64
N PHE A 143 3.00 -8.62 16.69
CA PHE A 143 2.28 -9.48 15.79
C PHE A 143 2.17 -8.89 14.38
N MET A 144 2.04 -7.56 14.25
CA MET A 144 2.11 -6.90 12.92
C MET A 144 3.43 -7.21 12.20
N ASP A 145 4.56 -7.29 12.91
CA ASP A 145 5.84 -7.70 12.32
C ASP A 145 5.77 -9.12 11.73
N VAL A 146 4.99 -10.04 12.34
CA VAL A 146 4.76 -11.40 11.81
C VAL A 146 3.91 -11.36 10.53
N TRP A 147 2.84 -10.53 10.50
CA TRP A 147 2.03 -10.30 9.29
C TRP A 147 2.87 -9.70 8.17
N ASP A 148 3.73 -8.74 8.45
CA ASP A 148 4.62 -8.12 7.47
C ASP A 148 5.61 -9.13 6.87
N ALA A 149 6.18 -10.00 7.71
CA ALA A 149 7.06 -11.08 7.28
C ALA A 149 6.32 -12.11 6.41
N MET A 150 5.09 -12.49 6.79
CA MET A 150 4.23 -13.37 5.99
C MET A 150 3.94 -12.74 4.62
N CYS A 151 3.55 -11.47 4.58
CA CYS A 151 3.24 -10.76 3.35
C CYS A 151 4.44 -10.69 2.39
N ARG A 152 5.65 -10.50 2.91
CA ARG A 152 6.89 -10.54 2.12
C ARG A 152 7.17 -11.91 1.51
N THR A 153 6.73 -12.97 2.17
CA THR A 153 7.00 -14.37 1.78
C THR A 153 5.98 -14.86 0.75
N ILE A 154 4.73 -14.42 0.85
CA ILE A 154 3.64 -14.91 -0.01
C ILE A 154 3.59 -14.13 -1.32
N MET A 155 3.78 -14.86 -2.43
CA MET A 155 3.55 -14.34 -3.76
C MET A 155 2.05 -14.34 -4.07
N SER A 156 1.47 -13.16 -4.25
CA SER A 156 0.07 -13.04 -4.70
C SER A 156 -0.12 -13.61 -6.11
N ALA A 157 -1.30 -14.15 -6.39
CA ALA A 157 -1.68 -14.56 -7.74
C ALA A 157 -1.63 -13.36 -8.70
N GLY A 158 -0.72 -13.42 -9.66
CA GLY A 158 -0.35 -12.29 -10.52
C GLY A 158 0.77 -11.44 -9.92
N SER A 159 1.41 -10.61 -10.69
CA SER A 159 2.62 -9.83 -10.36
C SER A 159 2.44 -8.71 -9.32
N ARG A 160 1.37 -8.68 -8.52
CA ARG A 160 1.10 -7.64 -7.54
C ARG A 160 1.68 -8.03 -6.17
N ARG A 161 2.44 -7.14 -5.55
CA ARG A 161 2.84 -7.29 -4.14
C ARG A 161 1.59 -7.27 -3.26
N GLY A 162 1.59 -8.04 -2.18
CA GLY A 162 0.56 -7.97 -1.16
C GLY A 162 0.48 -6.57 -0.56
N ALA A 163 -0.72 -6.15 -0.20
CA ALA A 163 -0.95 -4.88 0.49
C ALA A 163 -1.88 -5.14 1.67
N MET A 164 -1.56 -4.57 2.82
CA MET A 164 -2.32 -4.72 4.05
C MET A 164 -2.67 -3.34 4.61
N MET A 165 -3.82 -3.24 5.28
CA MET A 165 -4.19 -2.13 6.14
C MET A 165 -4.15 -2.59 7.59
N ALA A 166 -3.51 -1.82 8.44
CA ALA A 166 -3.65 -1.93 9.88
C ALA A 166 -4.39 -0.71 10.42
N THR A 167 -5.48 -0.94 11.14
CA THR A 167 -6.15 0.10 11.90
C THR A 167 -5.91 -0.11 13.39
N MET A 168 -5.85 0.99 14.14
CA MET A 168 -5.81 1.00 15.60
C MET A 168 -6.64 2.14 16.16
N ARG A 169 -7.44 1.85 17.19
CA ARG A 169 -8.25 2.85 17.87
C ARG A 169 -7.36 3.87 18.59
N CYS A 170 -7.76 5.13 18.55
CA CYS A 170 -7.05 6.23 19.22
C CYS A 170 -6.97 6.11 20.75
N ASP A 171 -7.78 5.24 21.36
CA ASP A 171 -7.78 4.95 22.79
C ASP A 171 -7.06 3.65 23.17
N HIS A 172 -6.41 2.95 22.22
CA HIS A 172 -5.66 1.75 22.54
C HIS A 172 -4.37 2.09 23.32
N PRO A 173 -3.97 1.33 24.37
CA PRO A 173 -2.77 1.64 25.16
C PRO A 173 -1.48 1.70 24.36
N ASP A 174 -1.33 0.92 23.28
CA ASP A 174 -0.15 0.90 22.41
C ASP A 174 -0.24 1.89 21.24
N ILE A 175 -1.18 2.85 21.26
CA ILE A 175 -1.38 3.79 20.16
C ILE A 175 -0.14 4.66 19.90
N GLU A 176 0.60 5.02 20.93
CA GLU A 176 1.82 5.84 20.80
C GLU A 176 2.91 5.08 20.02
N ASP A 177 3.07 3.78 20.29
CA ASP A 177 4.00 2.90 19.56
C ASP A 177 3.53 2.67 18.12
N PHE A 178 2.21 2.54 17.90
CA PHE A 178 1.62 2.42 16.57
C PHE A 178 1.90 3.67 15.71
N ILE A 179 1.73 4.87 16.26
CA ILE A 179 1.98 6.14 15.56
C ILE A 179 3.43 6.22 15.06
N THR A 180 4.38 5.75 15.87
CA THR A 180 5.81 5.87 15.54
C THR A 180 6.40 4.65 14.83
N ALA A 181 5.60 3.62 14.57
CA ALA A 181 6.08 2.35 14.04
C ALA A 181 6.82 2.45 12.70
N LYS A 182 6.49 3.43 11.86
CA LYS A 182 7.12 3.68 10.55
C LYS A 182 8.20 4.77 10.56
N SER A 183 8.62 5.24 11.72
CA SER A 183 9.83 6.07 11.82
C SER A 183 11.10 5.31 11.37
N ASP A 184 11.09 3.98 11.49
CA ASP A 184 12.02 3.09 10.79
C ASP A 184 11.44 2.73 9.40
N PRO A 185 12.04 3.22 8.30
CA PRO A 185 11.52 2.99 6.95
C PRO A 185 11.63 1.52 6.50
N ALA A 186 12.35 0.66 7.23
CA ALA A 186 12.44 -0.77 6.95
C ALA A 186 11.29 -1.58 7.57
N ARG A 187 10.61 -1.04 8.60
CA ARG A 187 9.59 -1.75 9.37
C ARG A 187 8.20 -1.61 8.75
N LEU A 188 7.39 -2.68 8.79
CA LEU A 188 5.98 -2.73 8.39
C LEU A 188 5.71 -2.19 6.96
N ARG A 189 6.63 -2.42 6.02
CA ARG A 189 6.58 -1.85 4.65
C ARG A 189 5.38 -2.32 3.82
N ASN A 190 4.78 -3.46 4.18
CA ASN A 190 3.62 -4.01 3.46
C ASN A 190 2.29 -3.56 4.09
N PHE A 191 2.33 -2.77 5.15
CA PHE A 191 1.16 -2.16 5.75
C PHE A 191 0.99 -0.71 5.32
N ASN A 192 -0.25 -0.32 5.05
CA ASN A 192 -0.75 1.03 5.25
C ASN A 192 -1.31 1.09 6.67
N MET A 193 -1.02 2.14 7.39
CA MET A 193 -1.43 2.28 8.79
C MET A 193 -2.38 3.46 8.96
N SER A 194 -3.45 3.28 9.74
CA SER A 194 -4.42 4.35 10.01
C SER A 194 -4.92 4.32 11.45
N VAL A 195 -5.04 5.49 12.06
CA VAL A 195 -5.65 5.66 13.37
C VAL A 195 -7.16 5.82 13.20
N LEU A 196 -7.93 5.07 13.97
CA LEU A 196 -9.38 5.22 14.09
C LEU A 196 -9.66 6.33 15.11
N ALA A 197 -9.89 7.54 14.62
CA ALA A 197 -10.25 8.70 15.45
C ALA A 197 -11.76 8.73 15.66
N THR A 198 -12.19 8.82 16.95
CA THR A 198 -13.59 8.93 17.34
C THR A 198 -14.01 10.39 17.49
N ASP A 199 -15.31 10.69 17.39
CA ASP A 199 -15.82 12.05 17.62
C ASP A 199 -15.51 12.54 19.04
N PRO A 200 -15.63 11.74 20.12
CA PRO A 200 -15.18 12.14 21.46
C PRO A 200 -13.69 12.49 21.54
N PHE A 201 -12.84 11.76 20.81
CA PHE A 201 -11.41 12.10 20.75
C PHE A 201 -11.18 13.45 20.05
N MET A 202 -11.83 13.68 18.92
CA MET A 202 -11.71 14.95 18.18
C MET A 202 -12.24 16.13 19.00
N GLU A 203 -13.31 15.93 19.79
CA GLU A 203 -13.80 16.95 20.72
C GLU A 203 -12.80 17.22 21.86
N ALA A 204 -12.19 16.16 22.42
CA ALA A 204 -11.13 16.31 23.41
C ALA A 204 -9.90 17.04 22.85
N VAL A 205 -9.53 16.81 21.57
CA VAL A 205 -8.48 17.55 20.87
C VAL A 205 -8.80 19.05 20.78
N LYS A 206 -10.04 19.39 20.41
CA LYS A 206 -10.48 20.80 20.28
C LYS A 206 -10.48 21.52 21.64
N THR A 207 -10.97 20.86 22.67
CA THR A 207 -11.10 21.43 24.03
C THR A 207 -9.86 21.29 24.88
N ASP A 208 -8.75 20.66 24.36
CA ASP A 208 -7.52 20.35 25.09
C ASP A 208 -7.78 19.49 26.35
N GLY A 209 -8.68 18.53 26.20
CA GLY A 209 -9.10 17.62 27.26
C GLY A 209 -8.15 16.44 27.48
N SER A 210 -8.34 15.74 28.59
CA SER A 210 -7.67 14.46 28.85
C SER A 210 -8.29 13.34 28.01
N TRP A 211 -7.46 12.33 27.68
CA TRP A 211 -7.87 11.17 26.91
C TRP A 211 -7.31 9.89 27.55
N ASP A 212 -8.20 8.96 27.86
CA ASP A 212 -7.84 7.70 28.50
C ASP A 212 -7.49 6.65 27.43
N LEU A 213 -6.36 5.99 27.60
CA LEU A 213 -5.96 4.82 26.81
C LEU A 213 -6.47 3.58 27.53
N VAL A 214 -7.39 2.86 26.89
CA VAL A 214 -8.25 1.84 27.53
C VAL A 214 -8.19 0.53 26.77
N PHE A 215 -8.07 -0.59 27.50
CA PHE A 215 -8.28 -1.92 26.96
C PHE A 215 -9.19 -2.73 27.89
N ASN A 216 -10.27 -3.31 27.32
CA ASN A 216 -11.27 -4.09 28.06
C ASN A 216 -11.79 -3.38 29.34
N GLY A 217 -12.06 -2.07 29.24
CA GLY A 217 -12.58 -1.27 30.32
C GLY A 217 -11.54 -0.86 31.40
N THR A 218 -10.28 -1.26 31.24
CA THR A 218 -9.19 -0.86 32.13
C THR A 218 -8.43 0.30 31.53
N VAL A 219 -8.27 1.40 32.29
CA VAL A 219 -7.44 2.54 31.91
C VAL A 219 -5.97 2.19 32.21
N PHE A 220 -5.14 2.18 31.19
CA PHE A 220 -3.70 1.93 31.29
C PHE A 220 -2.93 3.23 31.48
N LYS A 221 -3.37 4.29 30.80
CA LYS A 221 -2.70 5.59 30.81
C LYS A 221 -3.69 6.68 30.46
N THR A 222 -3.55 7.87 31.01
CA THR A 222 -4.24 9.09 30.60
C THR A 222 -3.26 10.05 29.95
N VAL A 223 -3.59 10.60 28.80
CA VAL A 223 -2.76 11.56 28.02
C VAL A 223 -3.55 12.82 27.72
N GLN A 224 -2.89 13.89 27.28
CA GLN A 224 -3.60 15.03 26.68
C GLN A 224 -3.99 14.70 25.24
N ALA A 225 -5.26 14.86 24.88
CA ALA A 225 -5.75 14.51 23.54
C ALA A 225 -5.04 15.31 22.45
N ARG A 226 -4.77 16.60 22.68
CA ARG A 226 -4.05 17.46 21.74
C ARG A 226 -2.61 17.02 21.54
N ASP A 227 -1.93 16.54 22.60
CA ASP A 227 -0.57 16.02 22.47
C ASP A 227 -0.53 14.73 21.63
N LEU A 228 -1.50 13.83 21.86
CA LEU A 228 -1.62 12.62 21.04
C LEU A 228 -1.92 12.95 19.57
N TRP A 229 -2.83 13.91 19.33
CA TRP A 229 -3.09 14.40 17.97
C TRP A 229 -1.87 15.00 17.30
N ASN A 230 -1.11 15.84 18.01
CA ASN A 230 0.12 16.43 17.51
C ASN A 230 1.17 15.35 17.17
N ARG A 231 1.25 14.25 17.93
CA ARG A 231 2.13 13.11 17.59
C ARG A 231 1.68 12.39 16.32
N ILE A 232 0.37 12.14 16.16
CA ILE A 232 -0.18 11.57 14.92
C ILE A 232 0.21 12.47 13.75
N MET A 233 -0.07 13.78 13.84
CA MET A 233 0.23 14.74 12.79
C MET A 233 1.72 14.85 12.49
N ARG A 234 2.58 14.79 13.51
CA ARG A 234 4.04 14.83 13.32
C ARG A 234 4.54 13.59 12.57
N ALA A 235 4.10 12.40 12.96
CA ALA A 235 4.47 11.17 12.26
C ALA A 235 4.00 11.20 10.79
N THR A 236 2.78 11.63 10.55
CA THR A 236 2.24 11.75 9.19
C THR A 236 2.99 12.80 8.36
N TYR A 237 3.34 13.94 8.96
CA TYR A 237 4.12 15.00 8.33
C TYR A 237 5.52 14.51 7.90
N ASP A 238 6.17 13.73 8.76
CA ASP A 238 7.55 13.27 8.55
C ASP A 238 7.61 12.01 7.66
N TYR A 239 6.63 11.09 7.78
CA TYR A 239 6.66 9.74 7.19
C TYR A 239 5.45 9.40 6.33
N ALA A 240 4.50 10.31 6.11
CA ALA A 240 3.22 10.13 5.41
C ALA A 240 2.25 9.12 6.04
N GLU A 241 2.57 8.59 7.20
CA GLU A 241 1.73 7.64 7.95
C GLU A 241 1.88 7.87 9.46
N PRO A 242 0.86 7.54 10.26
CA PRO A 242 -0.41 6.92 9.87
C PRO A 242 -1.40 7.91 9.24
N GLY A 243 -2.32 7.40 8.40
CA GLY A 243 -3.52 8.12 7.98
C GLY A 243 -4.53 8.24 9.14
N VAL A 244 -5.60 9.01 8.95
CA VAL A 244 -6.68 9.16 9.93
C VAL A 244 -8.00 8.75 9.31
N ILE A 245 -8.75 7.90 10.02
CA ILE A 245 -10.10 7.45 9.69
C ILE A 245 -11.05 7.94 10.79
N PHE A 246 -12.07 8.70 10.41
CA PHE A 246 -13.11 9.20 11.32
C PHE A 246 -14.22 8.15 11.47
N ILE A 247 -13.96 7.18 12.35
CA ILE A 247 -14.69 5.92 12.40
C ILE A 247 -16.16 6.07 12.82
N ASP A 248 -16.48 7.02 13.67
CA ASP A 248 -17.86 7.24 14.13
C ASP A 248 -18.75 7.71 12.98
N ARG A 249 -18.22 8.53 12.06
CA ARG A 249 -18.92 8.96 10.84
C ARG A 249 -19.21 7.81 9.90
N ILE A 250 -18.24 6.92 9.75
CA ILE A 250 -18.41 5.71 8.93
C ILE A 250 -19.58 4.89 9.50
N ASN A 251 -19.58 4.62 10.80
CA ASN A 251 -20.63 3.84 11.44
C ASN A 251 -21.99 4.56 11.45
N ALA A 252 -22.02 5.89 11.65
CA ALA A 252 -23.25 6.68 11.60
C ALA A 252 -23.91 6.69 10.21
N MET A 253 -23.10 6.65 9.14
CA MET A 253 -23.57 6.65 7.75
C MET A 253 -23.72 5.24 7.17
N ASN A 254 -23.40 4.18 7.93
CA ASN A 254 -23.51 2.81 7.45
C ASN A 254 -24.99 2.38 7.36
N ASN A 255 -25.42 1.95 6.17
CA ASN A 255 -26.78 1.45 5.95
C ASN A 255 -27.12 0.21 6.79
N LEU A 256 -26.09 -0.51 7.27
CA LEU A 256 -26.23 -1.74 8.06
C LEU A 256 -25.86 -1.55 9.54
N ALA A 257 -25.89 -0.32 10.05
CA ALA A 257 -25.58 -0.03 11.46
C ALA A 257 -26.44 -0.86 12.45
N TYR A 258 -27.59 -1.39 12.01
CA TYR A 258 -28.46 -2.24 12.82
C TYR A 258 -27.93 -3.68 13.02
N CYS A 259 -26.99 -4.15 12.22
CA CYS A 259 -26.49 -5.53 12.31
C CYS A 259 -24.96 -5.67 12.28
N GLU A 260 -24.22 -4.57 12.18
CA GLU A 260 -22.74 -4.59 12.13
C GLU A 260 -22.12 -3.32 12.71
N THR A 261 -20.83 -3.43 13.03
CA THR A 261 -19.97 -2.29 13.37
C THR A 261 -18.69 -2.40 12.56
N ILE A 262 -18.25 -1.29 11.95
CA ILE A 262 -17.06 -1.21 11.14
C ILE A 262 -15.90 -0.71 12.00
N SER A 263 -14.75 -1.40 11.93
CA SER A 263 -13.51 -1.05 12.64
C SER A 263 -12.27 -1.13 11.77
N ALA A 264 -12.40 -1.50 10.49
CA ALA A 264 -11.28 -1.59 9.56
C ALA A 264 -11.72 -1.22 8.14
N THR A 265 -10.72 -1.00 7.28
CA THR A 265 -10.91 -0.75 5.86
C THR A 265 -10.01 -1.65 5.03
N ASN A 266 -10.25 -1.70 3.72
CA ASN A 266 -9.29 -2.23 2.76
C ASN A 266 -8.00 -1.36 2.70
N PRO A 267 -6.92 -1.82 2.03
CA PRO A 267 -5.64 -1.11 2.01
C PRO A 267 -5.67 0.34 1.51
N CYS A 268 -6.62 0.69 0.64
CA CYS A 268 -6.74 2.06 0.08
C CYS A 268 -7.76 2.94 0.82
N GLY A 269 -8.48 2.40 1.79
CA GLY A 269 -9.38 3.15 2.68
C GLY A 269 -10.77 3.49 2.11
N GLU A 270 -11.07 3.18 0.83
CA GLU A 270 -12.34 3.50 0.21
C GLU A 270 -13.49 2.57 0.61
N GLN A 271 -13.17 1.40 1.16
CA GLN A 271 -14.16 0.41 1.58
C GLN A 271 -14.00 0.07 3.07
N PRO A 272 -14.64 0.86 3.94
CA PRO A 272 -14.87 0.45 5.33
C PRO A 272 -15.83 -0.74 5.33
N LEU A 273 -15.40 -1.85 5.94
CA LEU A 273 -16.12 -3.11 5.87
C LEU A 273 -16.17 -3.78 7.26
N PRO A 274 -17.22 -4.55 7.55
CA PRO A 274 -17.26 -5.41 8.73
C PRO A 274 -16.30 -6.60 8.58
N PRO A 275 -16.11 -7.39 9.63
CA PRO A 275 -15.35 -8.63 9.56
C PRO A 275 -15.81 -9.53 8.39
N TYR A 276 -14.85 -10.04 7.61
CA TYR A 276 -15.02 -10.81 6.37
C TYR A 276 -15.67 -10.07 5.21
N GLY A 277 -15.89 -8.77 5.33
CA GLY A 277 -16.41 -7.93 4.26
C GLY A 277 -15.47 -7.92 3.04
N ALA A 278 -16.07 -7.93 1.86
CA ALA A 278 -15.37 -7.98 0.58
C ALA A 278 -15.62 -6.73 -0.25
N CYS A 279 -14.56 -6.21 -0.86
CA CYS A 279 -14.53 -5.00 -1.67
C CYS A 279 -14.75 -5.33 -3.15
N LEU A 280 -15.91 -4.94 -3.71
CA LEU A 280 -16.25 -5.08 -5.12
C LEU A 280 -16.39 -3.71 -5.75
N LEU A 281 -15.53 -3.39 -6.72
CA LEU A 281 -15.39 -2.04 -7.26
C LEU A 281 -15.65 -1.98 -8.77
N GLY A 282 -16.18 -0.85 -9.20
CA GLY A 282 -16.32 -0.45 -10.59
C GLY A 282 -16.44 1.07 -10.69
N SER A 283 -16.11 1.67 -11.83
CA SER A 283 -16.08 3.12 -11.99
C SER A 283 -16.70 3.57 -13.29
N ILE A 284 -17.60 4.54 -13.22
CA ILE A 284 -18.10 5.27 -14.39
C ILE A 284 -17.01 6.23 -14.86
N ASN A 285 -16.65 6.19 -16.12
CA ASN A 285 -15.68 7.10 -16.71
C ASN A 285 -16.39 8.38 -17.17
N LEU A 286 -16.38 9.41 -16.35
CA LEU A 286 -17.08 10.67 -16.61
C LEU A 286 -16.54 11.37 -17.86
N ALA A 287 -15.25 11.25 -18.16
CA ALA A 287 -14.64 11.85 -19.35
C ALA A 287 -15.25 11.33 -20.67
N ARG A 288 -15.77 10.08 -20.65
CA ARG A 288 -16.43 9.49 -21.84
C ARG A 288 -17.89 9.90 -22.00
N LEU A 289 -18.45 10.62 -21.05
CA LEU A 289 -19.84 11.05 -21.04
C LEU A 289 -20.01 12.55 -21.28
N VAL A 290 -18.91 13.29 -21.48
CA VAL A 290 -18.96 14.73 -21.81
C VAL A 290 -19.28 14.88 -23.31
N TRP A 291 -20.32 15.64 -23.59
CA TRP A 291 -20.71 16.03 -24.93
C TRP A 291 -20.19 17.44 -25.24
N TYR A 292 -19.81 17.67 -26.49
CA TYR A 292 -19.25 18.92 -26.99
C TYR A 292 -18.06 19.44 -26.15
N PRO A 293 -17.06 18.57 -25.86
CA PRO A 293 -15.95 18.97 -24.99
C PRO A 293 -15.28 20.24 -25.50
N PHE A 294 -14.98 21.16 -24.58
CA PHE A 294 -14.32 22.43 -24.83
C PHE A 294 -15.11 23.41 -25.74
N GLU A 295 -16.39 23.20 -25.97
CA GLU A 295 -17.27 24.17 -26.61
C GLU A 295 -17.97 25.00 -25.53
N GLU A 296 -17.68 26.30 -25.53
CA GLU A 296 -18.28 27.26 -24.61
C GLU A 296 -19.83 27.17 -24.69
N ASP A 297 -20.50 27.19 -23.55
CA ASP A 297 -21.95 27.09 -23.39
C ASP A 297 -22.64 25.78 -23.89
N LYS A 298 -21.89 24.83 -24.48
CA LYS A 298 -22.45 23.55 -24.95
C LYS A 298 -21.90 22.34 -24.22
N ALA A 299 -20.66 22.43 -23.73
CA ALA A 299 -20.03 21.30 -23.06
C ALA A 299 -20.80 20.91 -21.79
N HIS A 300 -21.22 19.66 -21.69
CA HIS A 300 -21.97 19.15 -20.54
C HIS A 300 -21.83 17.64 -20.41
N LEU A 301 -22.04 17.12 -19.21
CA LEU A 301 -22.17 15.70 -18.97
C LEU A 301 -23.54 15.22 -19.44
N CYS A 302 -23.58 14.16 -20.26
CA CYS A 302 -24.83 13.57 -20.76
C CYS A 302 -25.56 12.79 -19.67
N GLU A 303 -26.49 13.44 -18.99
CA GLU A 303 -27.16 12.91 -17.80
C GLU A 303 -28.01 11.66 -18.09
N ASN A 304 -28.70 11.58 -19.25
CA ASN A 304 -29.50 10.40 -19.59
C ASN A 304 -28.63 9.16 -19.85
N SER A 305 -27.53 9.33 -20.58
CA SER A 305 -26.56 8.23 -20.79
C SER A 305 -25.91 7.78 -19.50
N LEU A 306 -25.77 8.69 -18.55
CA LEU A 306 -25.24 8.39 -17.21
C LEU A 306 -26.17 7.46 -16.43
N ASP A 307 -27.47 7.74 -16.38
CA ASP A 307 -28.46 6.95 -15.64
C ASP A 307 -28.54 5.50 -16.16
N ASP A 308 -28.63 5.34 -17.49
CA ASP A 308 -28.69 4.04 -18.14
C ASP A 308 -27.40 3.22 -17.90
N LEU A 309 -26.25 3.89 -17.96
CA LEU A 309 -24.95 3.27 -17.70
C LEU A 309 -24.82 2.84 -16.24
N VAL A 310 -25.25 3.68 -15.29
CA VAL A 310 -25.25 3.36 -13.86
C VAL A 310 -26.14 2.15 -13.57
N ALA A 311 -27.36 2.12 -14.11
CA ALA A 311 -28.28 1.00 -13.92
C ALA A 311 -27.69 -0.32 -14.46
N THR A 312 -27.05 -0.28 -15.63
CA THR A 312 -26.36 -1.44 -16.22
C THR A 312 -25.16 -1.86 -15.38
N ALA A 313 -24.35 -0.91 -14.89
CA ALA A 313 -23.19 -1.16 -14.06
C ALA A 313 -23.56 -1.80 -12.71
N VAL A 314 -24.61 -1.32 -12.04
CA VAL A 314 -25.13 -1.90 -10.79
C VAL A 314 -25.51 -3.36 -10.98
N ARG A 315 -26.27 -3.67 -12.04
CA ARG A 315 -26.66 -5.06 -12.34
C ARG A 315 -25.45 -5.93 -12.65
N MET A 316 -24.51 -5.41 -13.44
CA MET A 316 -23.27 -6.11 -13.77
C MET A 316 -22.45 -6.42 -12.53
N MET A 317 -22.34 -5.45 -11.60
CA MET A 317 -21.62 -5.63 -10.35
C MET A 317 -22.35 -6.57 -9.39
N ASP A 318 -23.69 -6.54 -9.32
CA ASP A 318 -24.47 -7.51 -8.56
C ASP A 318 -24.18 -8.95 -9.03
N ASN A 319 -24.11 -9.17 -10.35
CA ASN A 319 -23.77 -10.47 -10.93
C ASN A 319 -22.35 -10.94 -10.63
N VAL A 320 -21.39 -10.03 -10.37
CA VAL A 320 -20.03 -10.40 -9.92
C VAL A 320 -20.07 -11.10 -8.58
N VAL A 321 -21.01 -10.75 -7.68
CA VAL A 321 -21.15 -11.42 -6.36
C VAL A 321 -21.43 -12.91 -6.56
N ASP A 322 -22.28 -13.26 -7.53
CA ASP A 322 -22.65 -14.65 -7.82
C ASP A 322 -21.56 -15.38 -8.64
N ALA A 323 -20.86 -14.67 -9.53
CA ALA A 323 -19.82 -15.24 -10.41
C ALA A 323 -18.46 -15.43 -9.72
N SER A 324 -18.24 -14.79 -8.57
CA SER A 324 -16.94 -14.80 -7.89
C SER A 324 -16.70 -16.05 -7.07
N ARG A 325 -15.41 -16.38 -6.90
CA ARG A 325 -14.94 -17.35 -5.92
C ARG A 325 -14.29 -16.63 -4.76
N PHE A 326 -14.44 -17.17 -3.57
CA PHE A 326 -13.91 -16.56 -2.36
C PHE A 326 -12.82 -17.44 -1.74
N PRO A 327 -11.75 -16.85 -1.20
CA PRO A 327 -10.70 -17.57 -0.49
C PRO A 327 -11.19 -18.32 0.75
N LEU A 328 -12.17 -17.73 1.46
CA LEU A 328 -12.72 -18.27 2.71
C LEU A 328 -14.25 -18.34 2.61
N GLU A 329 -14.82 -19.37 3.23
CA GLU A 329 -16.27 -19.58 3.31
C GLU A 329 -16.98 -18.39 4.01
N ALA A 330 -16.38 -17.86 5.09
CA ALA A 330 -16.93 -16.69 5.81
C ALA A 330 -17.05 -15.45 4.92
N GLN A 331 -16.10 -15.25 3.99
CA GLN A 331 -16.16 -14.14 3.01
C GLN A 331 -17.29 -14.37 1.99
N ALA A 332 -17.49 -15.62 1.56
CA ALA A 332 -18.58 -15.95 0.66
C ALA A 332 -19.96 -15.70 1.30
N GLN A 333 -20.10 -16.13 2.57
CA GLN A 333 -21.34 -15.93 3.33
C GLN A 333 -21.64 -14.44 3.56
N GLU A 334 -20.63 -13.65 3.96
CA GLU A 334 -20.76 -12.21 4.15
C GLU A 334 -21.14 -11.49 2.86
N ALA A 335 -20.47 -11.80 1.74
CA ALA A 335 -20.76 -11.23 0.45
C ALA A 335 -22.19 -11.57 -0.02
N ALA A 336 -22.63 -12.82 0.13
CA ALA A 336 -23.96 -13.25 -0.24
C ALA A 336 -25.06 -12.63 0.65
N ALA A 337 -24.80 -12.50 1.96
CA ALA A 337 -25.77 -11.98 2.93
C ALA A 337 -26.10 -10.50 2.74
N LYS A 338 -25.15 -9.70 2.25
CA LYS A 338 -25.26 -8.23 2.18
C LYS A 338 -25.12 -7.68 0.76
N ARG A 339 -24.51 -8.40 -0.16
CA ARG A 339 -24.34 -8.05 -1.58
C ARG A 339 -23.82 -6.62 -1.80
N ARG A 340 -22.81 -6.21 -1.03
CA ARG A 340 -22.19 -4.90 -1.15
C ARG A 340 -21.49 -4.74 -2.48
N ILE A 341 -21.66 -3.57 -3.11
CA ILE A 341 -20.90 -3.11 -4.26
C ILE A 341 -20.33 -1.72 -3.97
N GLY A 342 -19.34 -1.30 -4.73
CA GLY A 342 -18.72 0.04 -4.64
C GLY A 342 -18.59 0.62 -6.04
N LEU A 343 -19.68 1.19 -6.55
CA LEU A 343 -19.68 1.93 -7.80
C LEU A 343 -19.14 3.34 -7.55
N GLY A 344 -18.09 3.71 -8.27
CA GLY A 344 -17.49 5.04 -8.20
C GLY A 344 -17.36 5.69 -9.55
N VAL A 345 -16.45 6.66 -9.62
CA VAL A 345 -16.14 7.39 -10.85
C VAL A 345 -14.63 7.40 -11.11
N THR A 346 -14.26 7.67 -12.35
CA THR A 346 -12.91 8.04 -12.78
C THR A 346 -13.05 9.11 -13.86
N GLY A 347 -11.98 9.84 -14.18
CA GLY A 347 -12.05 10.91 -15.16
C GLY A 347 -12.83 12.15 -14.69
N LEU A 348 -12.98 12.37 -13.37
CA LEU A 348 -13.70 13.53 -12.85
C LEU A 348 -12.98 14.83 -13.22
N ALA A 349 -11.67 14.90 -13.02
CA ALA A 349 -10.90 16.13 -13.33
C ALA A 349 -10.85 16.38 -14.84
N ASP A 350 -10.77 15.33 -15.68
CA ASP A 350 -10.92 15.46 -17.13
C ASP A 350 -12.29 16.02 -17.51
N ALA A 351 -13.36 15.46 -16.95
CA ALA A 351 -14.72 15.92 -17.26
C ALA A 351 -14.92 17.40 -16.86
N LEU A 352 -14.39 17.81 -15.69
CA LEU A 352 -14.42 19.22 -15.28
C LEU A 352 -13.65 20.11 -16.24
N ALA A 353 -12.43 19.70 -16.65
CA ALA A 353 -11.65 20.45 -17.64
C ALA A 353 -12.37 20.54 -18.99
N MET A 354 -13.00 19.46 -19.44
CA MET A 354 -13.75 19.39 -20.69
C MET A 354 -15.00 20.28 -20.71
N VAL A 355 -15.63 20.52 -19.55
CA VAL A 355 -16.76 21.47 -19.42
C VAL A 355 -16.32 22.88 -19.01
N GLY A 356 -15.00 23.16 -18.99
CA GLY A 356 -14.46 24.48 -18.73
C GLY A 356 -14.39 24.90 -17.27
N VAL A 357 -14.43 23.96 -16.34
CA VAL A 357 -14.45 24.23 -14.88
C VAL A 357 -13.14 23.84 -14.22
N ARG A 358 -12.55 24.78 -13.45
CA ARG A 358 -11.31 24.55 -12.72
C ARG A 358 -11.55 23.62 -11.55
N TYR A 359 -10.81 22.49 -11.50
CA TYR A 359 -10.80 21.59 -10.35
C TYR A 359 -10.45 22.34 -9.05
N GLY A 360 -11.15 22.02 -7.95
CA GLY A 360 -10.96 22.64 -6.65
C GLY A 360 -11.76 23.95 -6.44
N SER A 361 -12.36 24.52 -7.48
CA SER A 361 -13.27 25.66 -7.34
C SER A 361 -14.59 25.27 -6.66
N GLU A 362 -15.32 26.26 -6.13
CA GLU A 362 -16.68 26.03 -5.60
C GLU A 362 -17.64 25.50 -6.66
N GLU A 363 -17.46 25.91 -7.90
CA GLU A 363 -18.25 25.42 -9.02
C GLU A 363 -17.94 23.94 -9.31
N ALA A 364 -16.66 23.56 -9.30
CA ALA A 364 -16.26 22.16 -9.43
C ALA A 364 -16.85 21.29 -8.30
N ALA A 365 -16.82 21.78 -7.07
CA ALA A 365 -17.42 21.09 -5.92
C ALA A 365 -18.93 20.91 -6.10
N ARG A 366 -19.66 21.94 -6.55
CA ARG A 366 -21.10 21.86 -6.83
C ARG A 366 -21.43 20.89 -7.96
N LEU A 367 -20.66 20.92 -9.05
CA LEU A 367 -20.86 19.98 -10.16
C LEU A 367 -20.54 18.54 -9.73
N THR A 368 -19.47 18.34 -8.97
CA THR A 368 -19.11 17.02 -8.44
C THR A 368 -20.21 16.46 -7.54
N SER A 369 -20.70 17.24 -6.58
CA SER A 369 -21.83 16.83 -5.71
C SER A 369 -23.07 16.50 -6.56
N ARG A 370 -23.44 17.33 -7.54
CA ARG A 370 -24.61 17.10 -8.42
C ARG A 370 -24.45 15.82 -9.25
N TRP A 371 -23.28 15.57 -9.87
CA TRP A 371 -23.06 14.37 -10.66
C TRP A 371 -23.06 13.10 -9.82
N LEU A 372 -22.43 13.15 -8.63
CA LEU A 372 -22.44 12.01 -7.72
C LEU A 372 -23.79 11.76 -7.06
N GLU A 373 -24.57 12.79 -6.76
CA GLU A 373 -25.96 12.67 -6.32
C GLU A 373 -26.80 11.92 -7.36
N ARG A 374 -26.66 12.29 -8.64
CA ARG A 374 -27.37 11.60 -9.72
C ARG A 374 -26.95 10.13 -9.83
N ILE A 375 -25.64 9.85 -9.75
CA ILE A 375 -25.11 8.48 -9.75
C ILE A 375 -25.66 7.69 -8.57
N ALA A 376 -25.64 8.25 -7.36
CA ALA A 376 -26.17 7.60 -6.17
C ALA A 376 -27.66 7.30 -6.33
N ARG A 377 -28.46 8.30 -6.75
CA ARG A 377 -29.91 8.13 -7.00
C ARG A 377 -30.17 7.03 -8.03
N ALA A 378 -29.49 7.06 -9.18
CA ALA A 378 -29.63 6.04 -10.21
C ALA A 378 -29.22 4.65 -9.74
N ALA A 379 -28.15 4.55 -8.94
CA ALA A 379 -27.68 3.29 -8.39
C ALA A 379 -28.67 2.68 -7.38
N TYR A 380 -29.16 3.47 -6.45
CA TYR A 380 -30.17 3.02 -5.48
C TYR A 380 -31.48 2.63 -6.16
N THR A 381 -31.94 3.42 -7.13
CA THR A 381 -33.12 3.09 -7.95
C THR A 381 -32.95 1.77 -8.69
N ALA A 382 -31.81 1.57 -9.35
CA ALA A 382 -31.50 0.34 -10.07
C ALA A 382 -31.45 -0.87 -9.14
N SER A 383 -30.83 -0.74 -7.96
CA SER A 383 -30.75 -1.80 -6.97
C SER A 383 -32.13 -2.16 -6.38
N ALA A 384 -33.02 -1.18 -6.19
CA ALA A 384 -34.40 -1.43 -5.77
C ALA A 384 -35.20 -2.16 -6.85
N HIS A 385 -35.03 -1.81 -8.13
CA HIS A 385 -35.63 -2.56 -9.23
C HIS A 385 -35.10 -3.99 -9.31
N LEU A 386 -33.79 -4.19 -9.13
CA LEU A 386 -33.18 -5.52 -9.05
C LEU A 386 -33.75 -6.34 -7.89
N ALA A 387 -34.03 -5.72 -6.75
CA ALA A 387 -34.67 -6.42 -5.64
C ALA A 387 -36.07 -6.90 -5.99
N GLY A 388 -36.83 -6.12 -6.76
CA GLY A 388 -38.13 -6.56 -7.30
C GLY A 388 -38.05 -7.75 -8.25
N GLU A 389 -36.91 -7.90 -8.97
CA GLU A 389 -36.67 -9.02 -9.92
C GLU A 389 -36.02 -10.25 -9.26
N LYS A 390 -34.99 -10.03 -8.44
CA LYS A 390 -34.11 -11.07 -7.89
C LYS A 390 -34.21 -11.26 -6.36
N GLY A 391 -35.06 -10.49 -5.71
CA GLY A 391 -35.18 -10.43 -4.24
C GLY A 391 -34.19 -9.44 -3.60
N ALA A 392 -34.53 -8.93 -2.43
CA ALA A 392 -33.66 -8.09 -1.60
C ALA A 392 -32.46 -8.90 -1.08
N PHE A 393 -31.40 -8.20 -0.62
CA PHE A 393 -30.30 -8.91 0.05
C PHE A 393 -30.80 -9.57 1.37
N PRO A 394 -30.25 -10.76 1.75
CA PRO A 394 -30.82 -11.59 2.83
C PRO A 394 -30.99 -10.91 4.19
N LEU A 395 -30.13 -9.99 4.57
CA LEU A 395 -30.18 -9.28 5.86
C LEU A 395 -30.93 -7.95 5.79
N PHE A 396 -31.70 -7.69 4.74
CA PHE A 396 -32.46 -6.47 4.57
C PHE A 396 -33.58 -6.37 5.60
N ASP A 397 -33.59 -5.30 6.35
CA ASP A 397 -34.68 -4.84 7.23
C ASP A 397 -35.10 -3.44 6.77
N ALA A 398 -36.30 -3.30 6.24
CA ALA A 398 -36.73 -2.07 5.58
C ALA A 398 -36.73 -0.86 6.53
N ASP A 399 -37.25 -1.03 7.76
CA ASP A 399 -37.37 0.08 8.73
C ASP A 399 -35.98 0.50 9.22
N ALA A 400 -35.13 -0.46 9.57
CA ALA A 400 -33.77 -0.21 10.05
C ALA A 400 -32.89 0.38 8.95
N PHE A 401 -32.97 -0.14 7.73
CA PHE A 401 -32.21 0.35 6.58
C PHE A 401 -32.59 1.79 6.23
N LEU A 402 -33.90 2.11 6.13
CA LEU A 402 -34.38 3.44 5.80
C LEU A 402 -34.18 4.46 6.94
N ALA A 403 -33.96 4.01 8.17
CA ALA A 403 -33.57 4.84 9.30
C ALA A 403 -32.06 5.18 9.33
N SER A 404 -31.21 4.56 8.49
CA SER A 404 -29.77 4.81 8.46
C SER A 404 -29.44 6.24 8.03
N GLY A 405 -28.26 6.74 8.48
CA GLY A 405 -27.86 8.11 8.18
C GLY A 405 -27.74 8.41 6.68
N ALA A 406 -27.21 7.47 5.89
CA ALA A 406 -27.11 7.63 4.43
C ALA A 406 -28.49 7.68 3.76
N MET A 407 -29.47 6.89 4.24
CA MET A 407 -30.82 6.90 3.69
C MET A 407 -31.61 8.15 4.05
N GLN A 408 -31.31 8.80 5.15
CA GLN A 408 -31.97 10.06 5.53
C GLN A 408 -31.64 11.21 4.58
N SER A 409 -30.51 11.16 3.89
CA SER A 409 -30.13 12.13 2.85
C SER A 409 -30.62 11.77 1.45
N MET A 410 -31.19 10.58 1.26
CA MET A 410 -31.74 10.12 -0.01
C MET A 410 -33.16 10.70 -0.22
N ASP A 411 -33.50 11.00 -1.48
CA ASP A 411 -34.84 11.54 -1.80
C ASP A 411 -35.97 10.55 -1.50
N ASP A 412 -37.15 11.11 -1.22
CA ASP A 412 -38.31 10.34 -0.78
C ASP A 412 -38.78 9.34 -1.87
N GLU A 413 -38.65 9.66 -3.16
CA GLU A 413 -39.06 8.79 -4.24
C GLU A 413 -38.25 7.47 -4.23
N VAL A 414 -36.93 7.56 -4.04
CA VAL A 414 -36.06 6.38 -3.93
C VAL A 414 -36.34 5.62 -2.63
N ARG A 415 -36.54 6.33 -1.51
CA ARG A 415 -36.86 5.70 -0.23
C ARG A 415 -38.20 4.95 -0.25
N ASP A 416 -39.21 5.51 -0.93
CA ASP A 416 -40.50 4.85 -1.12
C ASP A 416 -40.40 3.64 -2.03
N LEU A 417 -39.60 3.72 -3.10
CA LEU A 417 -39.31 2.59 -3.97
C LEU A 417 -38.61 1.44 -3.21
N ILE A 418 -37.64 1.76 -2.33
CA ILE A 418 -36.97 0.78 -1.47
C ILE A 418 -37.96 0.15 -0.48
N ARG A 419 -38.87 0.94 0.08
CA ARG A 419 -39.91 0.42 0.98
C ARG A 419 -40.85 -0.55 0.28
N GLU A 420 -41.18 -0.27 -0.98
CA GLU A 420 -42.09 -1.10 -1.79
C GLU A 420 -41.42 -2.39 -2.27
N LYS A 421 -40.18 -2.31 -2.82
CA LYS A 421 -39.54 -3.41 -3.52
C LYS A 421 -38.39 -4.08 -2.77
N GLY A 422 -37.93 -3.47 -1.69
CA GLY A 422 -36.66 -3.82 -1.08
C GLY A 422 -35.47 -3.22 -1.83
N ILE A 423 -34.28 -3.63 -1.45
CA ILE A 423 -33.03 -3.27 -2.16
C ILE A 423 -32.13 -4.48 -2.30
N ARG A 424 -31.47 -4.62 -3.44
CA ARG A 424 -30.62 -5.78 -3.79
C ARG A 424 -29.25 -5.73 -3.16
N ASN A 425 -28.67 -4.55 -2.97
CA ASN A 425 -27.30 -4.31 -2.53
C ASN A 425 -27.32 -3.39 -1.29
N ALA A 426 -26.63 -3.76 -0.23
CA ALA A 426 -26.65 -3.05 1.05
C ALA A 426 -25.95 -1.69 0.99
N LEU A 427 -24.82 -1.57 0.30
CA LEU A 427 -24.12 -0.34 -0.02
C LEU A 427 -23.78 -0.37 -1.51
N LEU A 428 -23.76 0.80 -2.15
CA LEU A 428 -23.66 0.90 -3.61
C LEU A 428 -22.51 1.75 -4.10
N THR A 429 -22.06 2.77 -3.35
CA THR A 429 -21.13 3.78 -3.86
C THR A 429 -19.82 3.84 -3.08
N SER A 430 -18.71 3.98 -3.79
CA SER A 430 -17.35 4.11 -3.23
C SER A 430 -16.40 4.69 -4.27
N ILE A 431 -15.48 5.53 -3.88
CA ILE A 431 -14.48 6.08 -4.81
C ILE A 431 -13.14 5.35 -4.63
N ALA A 432 -12.87 4.46 -5.58
CA ALA A 432 -11.61 3.71 -5.66
C ALA A 432 -10.47 4.56 -6.25
N PRO A 433 -9.18 4.22 -5.98
CA PRO A 433 -8.05 4.95 -6.55
C PRO A 433 -7.91 4.79 -8.07
N THR A 434 -8.49 3.78 -8.70
CA THR A 434 -8.54 3.48 -10.15
C THR A 434 -7.22 3.53 -10.93
N GLY A 435 -6.04 3.65 -10.29
CA GLY A 435 -4.77 3.98 -10.91
C GLY A 435 -4.39 3.17 -12.17
N THR A 436 -4.60 1.83 -12.16
CA THR A 436 -4.27 0.99 -13.34
C THR A 436 -5.37 1.01 -14.41
N ILE A 437 -6.65 1.03 -14.00
CA ILE A 437 -7.76 1.04 -14.96
C ILE A 437 -7.92 2.40 -15.64
N SER A 438 -7.49 3.50 -15.01
CA SER A 438 -7.40 4.82 -15.62
C SER A 438 -6.38 4.86 -16.75
N LEU A 439 -5.18 4.28 -16.54
CA LEU A 439 -4.18 4.12 -17.59
C LEU A 439 -4.69 3.26 -18.74
N PHE A 440 -5.39 2.17 -18.43
CA PHE A 440 -6.04 1.30 -19.41
C PHE A 440 -7.10 2.05 -20.25
N ALA A 441 -7.79 3.00 -19.66
CA ALA A 441 -8.80 3.83 -20.34
C ALA A 441 -8.22 5.04 -21.10
N GLY A 442 -6.89 5.15 -21.25
CA GLY A 442 -6.24 6.24 -21.98
C GLY A 442 -5.66 7.32 -21.07
N ASN A 443 -5.29 7.00 -19.84
CA ASN A 443 -4.74 7.90 -18.83
C ASN A 443 -5.73 9.02 -18.43
N VAL A 444 -6.98 8.63 -18.17
CA VAL A 444 -7.95 9.54 -17.53
C VAL A 444 -7.57 9.76 -16.07
N SER A 445 -7.99 10.87 -15.48
CA SER A 445 -7.74 11.17 -14.05
C SER A 445 -8.32 10.08 -13.13
N SER A 446 -7.57 9.72 -12.11
CA SER A 446 -7.87 8.57 -11.24
C SER A 446 -8.91 8.92 -10.17
N GLY A 447 -10.04 8.22 -10.13
CA GLY A 447 -11.08 8.45 -9.13
C GLY A 447 -11.58 9.89 -9.17
N ILE A 448 -11.48 10.57 -8.04
CA ILE A 448 -11.71 12.02 -7.91
C ILE A 448 -10.42 12.82 -7.74
N GLU A 449 -9.26 12.25 -8.06
CA GLU A 449 -8.00 12.99 -8.04
C GLU A 449 -7.98 14.06 -9.14
N PRO A 450 -7.25 15.17 -8.96
CA PRO A 450 -6.97 16.09 -10.06
C PRO A 450 -6.15 15.40 -11.14
N ILE A 451 -6.02 16.05 -12.30
CA ILE A 451 -5.01 15.70 -13.30
C ILE A 451 -3.66 15.67 -12.59
N PHE A 452 -2.94 14.57 -12.67
CA PHE A 452 -1.65 14.43 -11.96
C PHE A 452 -0.61 15.40 -12.52
N ALA A 453 -0.42 15.37 -13.84
CA ALA A 453 0.40 16.27 -14.63
C ALA A 453 -0.13 16.27 -16.05
N HIS A 454 0.01 17.37 -16.78
CA HIS A 454 -0.45 17.49 -18.17
C HIS A 454 0.25 16.48 -19.08
N ALA A 455 1.54 16.25 -18.85
CA ALA A 455 2.34 15.16 -19.43
C ALA A 455 3.45 14.78 -18.44
N TYR A 456 3.86 13.53 -18.46
CA TYR A 456 4.98 13.05 -17.65
C TYR A 456 5.69 11.88 -18.35
N THR A 457 6.97 11.70 -18.03
CA THR A 457 7.76 10.58 -18.56
C THR A 457 7.62 9.37 -17.64
N ARG A 458 7.27 8.23 -18.21
CA ARG A 458 7.20 6.95 -17.50
C ARG A 458 8.21 5.95 -18.05
N LYS A 459 8.95 5.30 -17.15
CA LYS A 459 9.82 4.18 -17.50
C LYS A 459 9.02 2.88 -17.55
N VAL A 460 8.81 2.35 -18.73
CA VAL A 460 8.05 1.11 -18.98
C VAL A 460 9.03 -0.04 -19.17
N LEU A 461 8.89 -1.10 -18.35
CA LEU A 461 9.67 -2.31 -18.46
C LEU A 461 9.18 -3.13 -19.65
N GLN A 462 10.04 -3.36 -20.65
CA GLN A 462 9.75 -4.16 -21.82
C GLN A 462 9.88 -5.67 -21.52
N LYS A 463 9.36 -6.52 -22.41
CA LYS A 463 9.42 -7.99 -22.28
C LYS A 463 10.85 -8.55 -22.28
N ASP A 464 11.79 -7.86 -22.92
CA ASP A 464 13.20 -8.20 -22.99
C ASP A 464 14.01 -7.73 -21.77
N GLY A 465 13.35 -7.08 -20.79
CA GLY A 465 13.97 -6.53 -19.58
C GLY A 465 14.51 -5.10 -19.76
N SER A 466 14.48 -4.54 -20.98
CA SER A 466 14.83 -3.13 -21.23
C SER A 466 13.74 -2.20 -20.68
N ARG A 467 14.09 -0.93 -20.46
CA ARG A 467 13.15 0.12 -20.09
C ARG A 467 13.11 1.17 -21.20
N THR A 468 11.91 1.43 -21.71
CA THR A 468 11.67 2.58 -22.59
C THR A 468 11.08 3.73 -21.78
N GLU A 469 11.50 4.95 -22.09
CA GLU A 469 10.87 6.15 -21.57
C GLU A 469 9.75 6.55 -22.54
N GLU A 470 8.53 6.65 -22.02
CA GLU A 470 7.37 7.02 -22.80
C GLU A 470 6.74 8.27 -22.19
N GLU A 471 6.45 9.25 -23.03
CA GLU A 471 5.62 10.39 -22.63
C GLU A 471 4.17 9.90 -22.50
N VAL A 472 3.59 10.13 -21.33
CA VAL A 472 2.19 9.83 -21.04
C VAL A 472 1.48 11.15 -20.84
N VAL A 473 0.57 11.47 -21.75
CA VAL A 473 -0.24 12.69 -21.73
C VAL A 473 -1.57 12.40 -21.05
N ASP A 474 -2.08 13.35 -20.27
CA ASP A 474 -3.42 13.29 -19.70
C ASP A 474 -4.49 13.23 -20.80
N TYR A 475 -5.61 12.52 -20.53
CA TYR A 475 -6.66 12.29 -21.51
C TYR A 475 -7.31 13.58 -22.02
N ALA A 476 -7.69 14.49 -21.13
CA ALA A 476 -8.31 15.76 -21.51
C ALA A 476 -7.32 16.68 -22.24
N VAL A 477 -6.05 16.67 -21.83
CA VAL A 477 -4.97 17.40 -22.48
C VAL A 477 -4.73 16.89 -23.90
N GLN A 478 -4.69 15.56 -24.08
CA GLN A 478 -4.54 14.97 -25.41
C GLN A 478 -5.72 15.32 -26.32
N MET A 479 -6.95 15.21 -25.79
CA MET A 479 -8.15 15.60 -26.53
C MET A 479 -8.17 17.09 -26.91
N TRP A 480 -7.69 17.97 -26.00
CA TRP A 480 -7.52 19.38 -26.33
C TRP A 480 -6.56 19.58 -27.50
N ARG A 481 -5.38 18.92 -27.46
CA ARG A 481 -4.38 18.99 -28.53
C ARG A 481 -4.96 18.50 -29.87
N ASP A 482 -5.72 17.40 -29.83
CA ASP A 482 -6.35 16.82 -31.05
C ASP A 482 -7.41 17.76 -31.67
N LEU A 483 -8.16 18.49 -30.84
CA LEU A 483 -9.24 19.36 -31.30
C LEU A 483 -8.81 20.82 -31.58
N LYS A 484 -7.86 21.34 -30.82
CA LYS A 484 -7.44 22.75 -30.84
C LYS A 484 -6.01 22.96 -31.35
N GLY A 485 -5.28 21.87 -31.67
CA GLY A 485 -3.88 21.91 -32.14
C GLY A 485 -2.94 22.50 -31.10
N ASP A 486 -2.10 23.44 -31.53
CA ASP A 486 -1.09 24.10 -30.68
C ASP A 486 -1.66 25.24 -29.80
N ALA A 487 -2.98 25.35 -29.68
CA ALA A 487 -3.56 26.35 -28.79
C ALA A 487 -3.15 26.10 -27.34
N PRO A 488 -2.77 27.15 -26.57
CA PRO A 488 -2.40 26.99 -25.18
C PRO A 488 -3.54 26.40 -24.35
N LEU A 489 -3.19 25.62 -23.35
CA LEU A 489 -4.18 25.11 -22.40
C LEU A 489 -4.82 26.29 -21.65
N PRO A 490 -6.16 26.30 -21.51
CA PRO A 490 -6.86 27.30 -20.69
C PRO A 490 -6.45 27.23 -19.22
N ASP A 491 -6.62 28.33 -18.48
CA ASP A 491 -6.25 28.46 -17.07
C ASP A 491 -6.95 27.47 -16.13
N HIS A 492 -8.07 26.89 -16.54
CA HIS A 492 -8.78 25.88 -15.77
C HIS A 492 -8.14 24.46 -15.84
N PHE A 493 -7.16 24.23 -16.71
CA PHE A 493 -6.35 23.02 -16.72
C PHE A 493 -5.30 23.10 -15.61
N VAL A 494 -5.70 22.74 -14.41
CA VAL A 494 -4.81 22.66 -13.25
C VAL A 494 -4.39 21.21 -13.00
N ASN A 495 -3.30 21.00 -12.29
CA ASN A 495 -2.78 19.69 -11.94
C ASN A 495 -2.53 19.56 -10.43
N ALA A 496 -2.21 18.35 -9.98
CA ALA A 496 -2.03 18.04 -8.57
C ALA A 496 -0.93 18.88 -7.86
N GLN A 497 0.01 19.41 -8.61
CA GLN A 497 1.14 20.20 -8.06
C GLN A 497 0.82 21.69 -7.89
N THR A 498 -0.17 22.19 -8.63
CA THR A 498 -0.55 23.61 -8.64
C THR A 498 -1.76 23.93 -7.75
N LEU A 499 -2.42 22.90 -7.21
CA LEU A 499 -3.59 23.03 -6.36
C LEU A 499 -3.20 23.27 -4.90
N ALA A 500 -3.97 24.12 -4.22
CA ALA A 500 -3.87 24.28 -2.77
C ALA A 500 -4.47 23.06 -2.03
N PRO A 501 -3.96 22.69 -0.84
CA PRO A 501 -4.50 21.59 -0.07
C PRO A 501 -6.02 21.71 0.20
N GLU A 502 -6.51 22.93 0.40
CA GLU A 502 -7.93 23.25 0.64
C GLU A 502 -8.80 22.89 -0.58
N ASP A 503 -8.27 23.03 -1.80
CA ASP A 503 -8.95 22.65 -3.04
C ASP A 503 -9.19 21.12 -3.06
N HIS A 504 -8.20 20.33 -2.64
CA HIS A 504 -8.32 18.87 -2.52
C HIS A 504 -9.37 18.48 -1.47
N VAL A 505 -9.36 19.12 -0.29
CA VAL A 505 -10.33 18.83 0.79
C VAL A 505 -11.74 19.19 0.35
N ARG A 506 -11.92 20.34 -0.30
CA ARG A 506 -13.22 20.79 -0.83
C ARG A 506 -13.82 19.77 -1.79
N MET A 507 -13.04 19.25 -2.71
CA MET A 507 -13.50 18.26 -3.68
C MET A 507 -13.83 16.92 -3.00
N GLN A 508 -13.03 16.50 -2.03
CA GLN A 508 -13.29 15.28 -1.27
C GLN A 508 -14.57 15.40 -0.44
N ALA A 509 -14.76 16.52 0.23
CA ALA A 509 -15.98 16.78 1.04
C ALA A 509 -17.23 16.77 0.17
N ALA A 510 -17.22 17.47 -0.98
CA ALA A 510 -18.32 17.50 -1.92
C ALA A 510 -18.68 16.10 -2.47
N ALA A 511 -17.67 15.27 -2.69
CA ALA A 511 -17.89 13.89 -3.12
C ALA A 511 -18.39 13.00 -1.96
N GLN A 512 -17.83 13.15 -0.76
CA GLN A 512 -18.19 12.32 0.39
C GLN A 512 -19.65 12.48 0.82
N GLU A 513 -20.23 13.63 0.62
CA GLU A 513 -21.66 13.90 0.89
C GLU A 513 -22.59 12.94 0.13
N ARG A 514 -22.15 12.42 -1.02
CA ARG A 514 -22.94 11.61 -1.95
C ARG A 514 -22.48 10.14 -2.05
N VAL A 515 -21.50 9.74 -1.25
CA VAL A 515 -20.92 8.38 -1.27
C VAL A 515 -21.22 7.68 0.06
N ASP A 516 -21.89 6.53 -0.02
CA ASP A 516 -22.29 5.76 1.16
C ASP A 516 -21.12 5.06 1.86
N SER A 517 -20.15 4.54 1.10
CA SER A 517 -18.88 4.03 1.65
C SER A 517 -17.86 5.15 1.85
N SER A 518 -16.59 4.96 1.51
CA SER A 518 -15.55 5.96 1.69
C SER A 518 -14.87 6.31 0.35
N ILE A 519 -13.87 7.15 0.43
CA ILE A 519 -13.17 7.69 -0.73
C ILE A 519 -11.67 7.50 -0.54
N SER A 520 -11.01 6.90 -1.55
CA SER A 520 -9.56 6.91 -1.65
C SER A 520 -9.14 8.20 -2.35
N LYS A 521 -8.58 9.12 -1.59
CA LYS A 521 -8.06 10.38 -2.10
C LYS A 521 -6.81 10.79 -1.34
N THR A 522 -5.82 11.27 -2.07
CA THR A 522 -4.60 11.84 -1.51
C THR A 522 -4.67 13.37 -1.61
N ILE A 523 -4.44 14.04 -0.51
CA ILE A 523 -4.26 15.49 -0.47
C ILE A 523 -2.78 15.76 -0.65
N ASN A 524 -2.39 16.28 -1.83
CA ASN A 524 -1.03 16.69 -2.09
C ASN A 524 -0.77 18.01 -1.38
N VAL A 525 0.32 18.09 -0.63
CA VAL A 525 0.73 19.30 0.08
C VAL A 525 2.15 19.71 -0.35
N PRO A 526 2.47 21.01 -0.37
CA PRO A 526 3.81 21.47 -0.69
C PRO A 526 4.87 20.91 0.24
N GLU A 527 6.11 20.72 -0.24
CA GLU A 527 7.24 20.27 0.58
C GLU A 527 7.50 21.19 1.77
N ASP A 528 7.34 22.50 1.56
CA ASP A 528 7.61 23.58 2.52
C ASP A 528 6.38 23.97 3.37
N ILE A 529 5.26 23.21 3.29
CA ILE A 529 4.08 23.48 4.12
C ILE A 529 4.47 23.51 5.61
N SER A 530 4.01 24.51 6.34
CA SER A 530 4.24 24.57 7.78
C SER A 530 3.50 23.45 8.51
N PHE A 531 4.04 23.01 9.65
CA PHE A 531 3.39 21.96 10.44
C PHE A 531 1.98 22.37 10.92
N GLU A 532 1.75 23.63 11.24
CA GLU A 532 0.44 24.13 11.65
C GLU A 532 -0.56 24.07 10.47
N ALA A 533 -0.19 24.58 9.30
CA ALA A 533 -1.03 24.48 8.11
C ALA A 533 -1.33 23.02 7.72
N PHE A 534 -0.36 22.13 7.91
CA PHE A 534 -0.56 20.70 7.69
C PHE A 534 -1.63 20.11 8.63
N LYS A 535 -1.63 20.46 9.92
CA LYS A 535 -2.65 20.04 10.88
C LYS A 535 -4.03 20.57 10.52
N ASP A 536 -4.08 21.81 10.02
CA ASP A 536 -5.32 22.45 9.61
C ASP A 536 -6.01 21.69 8.46
N VAL A 537 -5.26 21.08 7.54
CA VAL A 537 -5.81 20.22 6.48
C VAL A 537 -6.61 19.05 7.07
N TYR A 538 -6.09 18.37 8.08
CA TYR A 538 -6.78 17.26 8.74
C TYR A 538 -7.99 17.72 9.53
N MET A 539 -7.89 18.87 10.19
CA MET A 539 -9.01 19.45 10.92
C MET A 539 -10.13 19.91 9.98
N GLN A 540 -9.76 20.51 8.84
CA GLN A 540 -10.73 20.88 7.81
C GLN A 540 -11.43 19.65 7.22
N ALA A 541 -10.69 18.56 6.93
CA ALA A 541 -11.28 17.32 6.47
C ALA A 541 -12.29 16.75 7.49
N TYR A 542 -11.94 16.81 8.79
CA TYR A 542 -12.89 16.46 9.85
C TYR A 542 -14.13 17.39 9.87
N GLU A 543 -13.96 18.67 9.81
CA GLU A 543 -15.06 19.65 9.93
C GLU A 543 -16.00 19.65 8.72
N THR A 544 -15.49 19.33 7.54
CA THR A 544 -16.25 19.26 6.29
C THR A 544 -16.91 17.90 6.03
N GLY A 545 -16.86 16.95 6.97
CA GLY A 545 -17.60 15.69 6.89
C GLY A 545 -16.87 14.57 6.14
N CYS A 546 -15.59 14.68 5.81
CA CYS A 546 -14.82 13.57 5.26
C CYS A 546 -14.78 12.39 6.25
N LYS A 547 -14.77 11.16 5.73
CA LYS A 547 -14.69 9.92 6.52
C LYS A 547 -13.23 9.50 6.80
N GLY A 548 -12.27 10.13 6.17
CA GLY A 548 -10.84 9.92 6.39
C GLY A 548 -10.02 10.99 5.68
N CYS A 549 -8.74 11.05 6.02
CA CYS A 549 -7.80 11.97 5.41
C CYS A 549 -6.43 11.31 5.27
N THR A 550 -5.85 11.41 4.09
CA THR A 550 -4.50 10.96 3.75
C THR A 550 -3.80 12.06 2.98
N THR A 551 -2.59 12.39 3.38
CA THR A 551 -1.78 13.42 2.72
C THR A 551 -0.53 12.81 2.10
N TYR A 552 -0.02 13.46 1.06
CA TYR A 552 1.30 13.19 0.51
C TYR A 552 2.10 14.49 0.50
N ARG A 553 3.22 14.50 1.21
CA ARG A 553 4.22 15.58 1.23
C ARG A 553 5.52 15.03 0.65
N PRO A 554 6.06 15.59 -0.46
CA PRO A 554 7.39 15.23 -0.94
C PRO A 554 8.43 15.50 0.15
N ASN A 555 9.31 14.54 0.42
CA ASN A 555 10.47 14.71 1.30
C ASN A 555 11.53 13.65 1.01
N ALA A 556 12.69 13.74 1.65
CA ALA A 556 13.80 12.80 1.46
C ALA A 556 13.46 11.34 1.82
N VAL A 557 12.47 11.11 2.69
CA VAL A 557 12.04 9.78 3.14
C VAL A 557 11.01 9.17 2.19
N THR A 558 10.02 9.97 1.76
CA THR A 558 8.92 9.51 0.88
C THR A 558 9.34 9.43 -0.59
N GLY A 559 10.38 10.17 -0.97
CA GLY A 559 10.87 10.24 -2.36
C GLY A 559 9.89 10.94 -3.30
N SER A 560 10.33 11.25 -4.53
CA SER A 560 9.45 11.66 -5.62
C SER A 560 9.06 10.43 -6.43
N VAL A 561 7.78 10.10 -6.46
CA VAL A 561 7.27 8.88 -7.14
C VAL A 561 7.28 9.04 -8.67
N LEU A 562 7.25 10.29 -9.19
CA LEU A 562 7.22 10.59 -10.63
C LEU A 562 7.99 11.89 -10.88
N SER A 563 8.89 11.88 -11.87
CA SER A 563 9.57 13.09 -12.34
C SER A 563 8.77 13.71 -13.50
N VAL A 564 8.36 14.96 -13.33
CA VAL A 564 7.81 15.78 -14.41
C VAL A 564 8.98 16.42 -15.14
N SER A 565 9.07 16.28 -16.46
CA SER A 565 10.03 17.03 -17.26
C SER A 565 9.64 18.51 -17.20
N GLU A 566 10.46 19.33 -16.55
CA GLU A 566 10.30 20.78 -16.51
C GLU A 566 10.42 21.34 -17.94
N GLY A 567 9.29 21.78 -18.50
CA GLY A 567 9.28 22.74 -19.57
C GLY A 567 9.52 24.13 -18.98
N GLU A 568 10.59 24.78 -19.41
CA GLU A 568 11.05 26.15 -19.18
C GLU A 568 10.27 27.00 -18.15
N ALA A 569 10.86 27.17 -16.97
CA ALA A 569 10.54 28.24 -16.05
C ALA A 569 11.33 29.52 -16.47
N PRO A 570 10.77 30.73 -16.34
CA PRO A 570 11.48 31.94 -16.69
C PRO A 570 12.65 32.22 -15.75
N ASP A 571 13.78 32.64 -16.36
CA ASP A 571 14.98 33.11 -15.69
C ASP A 571 14.65 34.12 -14.56
N HIS A 572 15.03 33.79 -13.34
CA HIS A 572 15.62 34.63 -12.30
C HIS A 572 15.66 33.89 -10.98
N VAL A 573 16.80 33.36 -10.62
CA VAL A 573 17.58 33.64 -9.40
C VAL A 573 18.85 32.77 -9.45
N LYS A 574 19.98 33.38 -9.73
CA LYS A 574 21.31 32.80 -9.45
C LYS A 574 21.63 32.99 -7.97
N GLY A 575 22.10 31.93 -7.36
CA GLY A 575 23.05 32.05 -6.26
C GLY A 575 22.64 31.39 -4.97
N ALA A 576 23.11 30.17 -4.75
CA ALA A 576 23.83 29.74 -3.56
C ALA A 576 24.31 28.26 -3.79
N GLU A 577 25.61 28.10 -3.92
CA GLU A 577 26.27 26.79 -3.81
C GLU A 577 26.03 26.26 -2.42
N VAL A 578 25.38 25.09 -2.31
CA VAL A 578 25.39 24.27 -1.09
C VAL A 578 26.18 23.01 -1.40
N ALA A 579 27.20 22.78 -0.60
CA ALA A 579 28.16 21.69 -0.66
C ALA A 579 27.47 20.32 -0.69
N GLY A 580 28.05 19.42 -1.53
CA GLY A 580 27.52 18.12 -1.88
C GLY A 580 27.26 17.18 -0.71
N GLY A 581 26.08 16.57 -0.77
CA GLY A 581 25.84 15.25 -0.23
C GLY A 581 25.54 14.33 -1.42
N ASP A 582 26.40 13.34 -1.65
CA ASP A 582 26.26 12.39 -2.76
C ASP A 582 24.95 11.60 -2.61
N VAL A 583 24.02 11.82 -3.51
CA VAL A 583 22.87 10.92 -3.72
C VAL A 583 23.40 9.69 -4.45
N VAL A 584 23.52 8.58 -3.75
CA VAL A 584 23.89 7.30 -4.35
C VAL A 584 22.74 6.79 -5.20
N TYR A 585 22.80 7.03 -6.49
CA TYR A 585 21.95 6.34 -7.46
C TYR A 585 22.31 4.84 -7.43
N ILE A 586 21.31 3.96 -7.22
CA ILE A 586 21.47 2.53 -7.44
C ILE A 586 21.60 2.35 -8.96
N ALA A 587 22.84 2.29 -9.46
CA ALA A 587 23.14 2.11 -10.86
C ALA A 587 22.53 0.80 -11.39
N GLU A 588 22.28 0.70 -12.69
CA GLU A 588 21.96 -0.57 -13.34
C GLU A 588 23.10 -1.57 -13.08
N PRO A 589 22.77 -2.89 -12.91
CA PRO A 589 23.82 -3.87 -12.73
C PRO A 589 24.79 -3.83 -13.92
N LEU A 590 26.07 -3.74 -13.62
CA LEU A 590 27.13 -3.78 -14.64
C LEU A 590 27.05 -5.08 -15.45
N ASP A 591 27.14 -4.98 -16.75
CA ASP A 591 27.23 -6.14 -17.65
C ASP A 591 28.47 -6.97 -17.33
N ARG A 592 28.30 -8.29 -17.28
CA ARG A 592 29.39 -9.19 -16.96
C ARG A 592 30.30 -9.35 -18.17
N PRO A 593 31.61 -8.95 -18.09
CA PRO A 593 32.60 -9.24 -19.13
C PRO A 593 32.75 -10.75 -19.38
N ALA A 594 33.17 -11.12 -20.60
CA ALA A 594 33.38 -12.52 -20.97
C ALA A 594 34.44 -13.21 -20.09
N ALA A 595 35.46 -12.47 -19.65
CA ALA A 595 36.51 -12.92 -18.75
C ALA A 595 36.74 -11.89 -17.64
N LEU A 596 36.97 -12.36 -16.41
CA LEU A 596 37.29 -11.56 -15.23
C LEU A 596 38.54 -12.11 -14.56
N GLU A 597 39.38 -11.22 -14.06
CA GLU A 597 40.50 -11.60 -13.19
C GLU A 597 39.97 -11.78 -11.75
N GLY A 598 40.53 -12.75 -11.02
CA GLY A 598 40.10 -12.98 -9.64
C GLY A 598 41.07 -13.79 -8.82
N GLN A 599 40.79 -13.90 -7.52
CA GLN A 599 41.58 -14.67 -6.57
C GLN A 599 40.71 -15.66 -5.84
N THR A 600 41.29 -16.84 -5.51
CA THR A 600 40.59 -17.87 -4.72
C THR A 600 41.29 -18.04 -3.38
N TYR A 601 40.48 -17.92 -2.31
CA TYR A 601 40.90 -18.03 -0.91
C TYR A 601 40.43 -19.34 -0.33
N LYS A 602 41.26 -20.03 0.46
CA LYS A 602 40.89 -21.22 1.22
C LYS A 602 40.65 -20.85 2.66
N VAL A 603 39.43 -21.17 3.16
CA VAL A 603 39.07 -21.02 4.54
C VAL A 603 38.75 -22.38 5.15
N LYS A 604 39.43 -22.73 6.25
CA LYS A 604 39.13 -23.94 7.01
C LYS A 604 38.41 -23.53 8.29
N TRP A 605 37.10 -23.78 8.34
CA TRP A 605 36.33 -23.55 9.55
C TRP A 605 36.58 -24.72 10.53
N PRO A 606 36.97 -24.43 11.80
CA PRO A 606 37.36 -25.50 12.72
C PRO A 606 36.30 -26.55 12.99
N MET A 607 35.01 -26.19 12.90
CA MET A 607 33.88 -27.09 13.14
C MET A 607 33.39 -27.77 11.85
N SER A 608 34.06 -27.59 10.71
CA SER A 608 33.71 -28.24 9.42
C SER A 608 34.83 -29.18 8.96
N GLU A 609 34.47 -30.38 8.55
CA GLU A 609 35.43 -31.35 7.99
C GLU A 609 36.02 -30.87 6.67
N HIS A 610 35.30 -30.02 5.93
CA HIS A 610 35.70 -29.54 4.62
C HIS A 610 36.03 -28.05 4.61
N ALA A 611 37.03 -27.66 3.82
CA ALA A 611 37.35 -26.27 3.62
C ALA A 611 36.36 -25.60 2.63
N LEU A 612 36.18 -24.29 2.82
CA LEU A 612 35.51 -23.41 1.87
C LEU A 612 36.54 -22.79 0.94
N TYR A 613 36.24 -22.73 -0.35
CA TYR A 613 37.02 -22.03 -1.35
C TYR A 613 36.21 -20.85 -1.87
N ILE A 614 36.68 -19.63 -1.57
CA ILE A 614 35.99 -18.38 -1.91
C ILE A 614 36.75 -17.74 -3.07
N THR A 615 36.12 -17.69 -4.24
CA THR A 615 36.66 -17.03 -5.43
C THR A 615 36.02 -15.68 -5.59
N ILE A 616 36.81 -14.61 -5.66
CA ILE A 616 36.35 -13.24 -5.87
C ILE A 616 36.93 -12.76 -7.18
N ASN A 617 36.08 -12.39 -8.11
CA ASN A 617 36.45 -11.83 -9.39
C ASN A 617 36.25 -10.34 -9.43
N ASP A 618 37.14 -9.62 -10.09
CA ASP A 618 37.16 -8.16 -10.12
C ASP A 618 36.89 -7.61 -11.51
N VAL A 619 36.45 -6.35 -11.56
CA VAL A 619 36.33 -5.56 -12.78
C VAL A 619 37.10 -4.25 -12.61
N ILE A 620 37.59 -3.68 -13.72
CA ILE A 620 38.24 -2.36 -13.72
C ILE A 620 37.27 -1.36 -14.36
N ILE A 621 36.82 -0.37 -13.55
CA ILE A 621 35.93 0.68 -14.00
C ILE A 621 36.62 2.02 -13.75
N ALA A 622 36.70 2.86 -14.77
CA ALA A 622 37.36 4.17 -14.70
C ALA A 622 38.81 4.08 -14.14
N GLY A 623 39.54 2.99 -14.43
CA GLY A 623 40.90 2.78 -13.94
C GLY A 623 40.99 2.29 -12.48
N ARG A 624 39.90 2.04 -11.81
CA ARG A 624 39.82 1.54 -10.42
C ARG A 624 39.37 0.09 -10.40
N ARG A 625 40.12 -0.78 -9.70
CA ARG A 625 39.75 -2.19 -9.54
C ARG A 625 38.75 -2.34 -8.40
N GLN A 626 37.65 -3.08 -8.63
CA GLN A 626 36.60 -3.30 -7.64
C GLN A 626 36.05 -4.74 -7.76
N PRO A 627 35.54 -5.32 -6.64
CA PRO A 627 34.98 -6.67 -6.66
C PRO A 627 33.68 -6.69 -7.47
N PHE A 628 33.48 -7.76 -8.26
CA PHE A 628 32.35 -7.89 -9.17
C PHE A 628 31.47 -9.11 -8.90
N GLU A 629 32.07 -10.25 -8.56
CA GLU A 629 31.32 -11.47 -8.23
C GLU A 629 32.09 -12.36 -7.26
N VAL A 630 31.34 -13.12 -6.46
CA VAL A 630 31.86 -14.07 -5.47
C VAL A 630 31.30 -15.44 -5.71
N PHE A 631 32.12 -16.47 -5.62
CA PHE A 631 31.73 -17.88 -5.63
C PHE A 631 32.27 -18.57 -4.39
N ILE A 632 31.43 -19.36 -3.70
CA ILE A 632 31.85 -20.16 -2.56
C ILE A 632 31.61 -21.63 -2.88
N ASN A 633 32.67 -22.41 -2.92
CA ASN A 633 32.64 -23.83 -3.17
C ASN A 633 33.12 -24.60 -1.94
N SER A 634 32.40 -25.68 -1.60
CA SER A 634 32.76 -26.60 -0.53
C SER A 634 32.24 -27.99 -0.87
N LYS A 635 32.91 -29.03 -0.35
CA LYS A 635 32.38 -30.40 -0.37
C LYS A 635 31.33 -30.66 0.72
N ASN A 636 31.12 -29.70 1.62
CA ASN A 636 30.10 -29.81 2.68
C ASN A 636 28.72 -29.52 2.11
N MET A 637 27.92 -30.60 1.93
CA MET A 637 26.58 -30.51 1.37
C MET A 637 25.56 -29.86 2.32
N GLU A 638 25.82 -29.87 3.64
CA GLU A 638 24.96 -29.27 4.65
C GLU A 638 24.79 -27.75 4.44
N HIS A 639 25.82 -27.09 3.89
CA HIS A 639 25.85 -25.67 3.68
C HIS A 639 25.64 -25.24 2.23
N PHE A 640 25.47 -26.17 1.30
CA PHE A 640 25.49 -25.91 -0.14
C PHE A 640 24.41 -24.89 -0.59
N ALA A 641 23.15 -25.11 -0.19
CA ALA A 641 22.03 -24.29 -0.67
C ALA A 641 22.14 -22.82 -0.23
N TRP A 642 22.46 -22.58 1.05
CA TRP A 642 22.55 -21.20 1.56
C TRP A 642 23.86 -20.52 1.09
N THR A 643 24.97 -21.26 0.90
CA THR A 643 26.22 -20.68 0.35
C THR A 643 26.01 -20.23 -1.09
N VAL A 644 25.30 -21.01 -1.91
CA VAL A 644 24.95 -20.60 -3.29
C VAL A 644 24.03 -19.36 -3.26
N ALA A 645 23.02 -19.34 -2.40
CA ALA A 645 22.15 -18.17 -2.27
C ALA A 645 22.93 -16.92 -1.86
N LEU A 646 23.80 -17.04 -0.86
CA LEU A 646 24.63 -15.95 -0.35
C LEU A 646 25.54 -15.38 -1.45
N THR A 647 26.24 -16.26 -2.20
CA THR A 647 27.14 -15.80 -3.27
C THR A 647 26.40 -15.05 -4.37
N ARG A 648 25.18 -15.47 -4.72
CA ARG A 648 24.33 -14.77 -5.69
C ARG A 648 23.93 -13.38 -5.19
N MET A 649 23.59 -13.28 -3.90
CA MET A 649 23.22 -11.99 -3.29
C MET A 649 24.40 -11.02 -3.22
N ILE A 650 25.57 -11.48 -2.76
CA ILE A 650 26.78 -10.65 -2.70
C ILE A 650 27.18 -10.21 -4.12
N SER A 651 27.18 -11.12 -5.09
CA SER A 651 27.50 -10.79 -6.49
C SER A 651 26.51 -9.80 -7.09
N ALA A 652 25.21 -9.89 -6.74
CA ALA A 652 24.22 -8.93 -7.19
C ALA A 652 24.46 -7.53 -6.61
N VAL A 653 24.93 -7.42 -5.35
CA VAL A 653 25.32 -6.15 -4.74
C VAL A 653 26.58 -5.60 -5.43
N PHE A 654 27.62 -6.40 -5.63
CA PHE A 654 28.86 -5.96 -6.28
C PHE A 654 28.64 -5.43 -7.70
N ARG A 655 27.76 -6.06 -8.45
CA ARG A 655 27.40 -5.63 -9.82
C ARG A 655 26.65 -4.29 -9.87
N ARG A 656 26.16 -3.79 -8.74
CA ARG A 656 25.55 -2.46 -8.67
C ARG A 656 26.60 -1.34 -8.67
N GLY A 657 27.87 -1.67 -8.35
CA GLY A 657 28.94 -0.68 -8.23
C GLY A 657 28.79 0.24 -7.02
N GLY A 658 29.59 1.29 -6.96
CA GLY A 658 29.61 2.22 -5.82
C GLY A 658 30.36 1.65 -4.63
N ASP A 659 30.13 2.19 -3.42
CA ASP A 659 30.72 1.67 -2.20
C ASP A 659 29.94 0.44 -1.72
N VAL A 660 30.54 -0.73 -1.94
CA VAL A 660 30.00 -2.04 -1.55
C VAL A 660 30.71 -2.60 -0.29
N SER A 661 31.50 -1.78 0.40
CA SER A 661 32.25 -2.19 1.60
C SER A 661 31.36 -2.60 2.77
N PHE A 662 30.14 -2.06 2.87
CA PHE A 662 29.16 -2.40 3.89
C PHE A 662 28.82 -3.90 3.94
N VAL A 663 28.95 -4.64 2.82
CA VAL A 663 28.75 -6.11 2.78
C VAL A 663 29.70 -6.83 3.74
N VAL A 664 30.90 -6.30 3.94
CA VAL A 664 31.89 -6.83 4.88
C VAL A 664 31.39 -6.64 6.31
N GLU A 665 30.89 -5.45 6.64
CA GLU A 665 30.38 -5.13 7.98
C GLU A 665 29.20 -6.04 8.34
N GLU A 666 28.23 -6.18 7.43
CA GLU A 666 27.05 -7.01 7.62
C GLU A 666 27.41 -8.49 7.83
N LEU A 667 28.30 -9.03 7.04
CA LEU A 667 28.73 -10.43 7.19
C LEU A 667 29.49 -10.66 8.50
N LYS A 668 30.36 -9.72 8.92
CA LYS A 668 31.15 -9.81 10.15
C LYS A 668 30.27 -9.66 11.41
N ALA A 669 29.15 -8.98 11.32
CA ALA A 669 28.19 -8.82 12.41
C ALA A 669 27.35 -10.08 12.71
N VAL A 670 27.39 -11.11 11.86
CA VAL A 670 26.58 -12.32 12.04
C VAL A 670 27.18 -13.25 13.12
N PHE A 671 26.40 -13.55 14.14
CA PHE A 671 26.69 -14.53 15.18
C PHE A 671 26.10 -15.91 14.87
N ASP A 672 26.85 -16.98 15.17
CA ASP A 672 26.30 -18.35 15.17
C ASP A 672 25.81 -18.69 16.59
N PRO A 673 24.54 -19.06 16.81
CA PRO A 673 24.02 -19.46 18.12
C PRO A 673 24.78 -20.63 18.75
N ARG A 674 25.44 -21.45 17.95
CA ARG A 674 26.27 -22.58 18.40
C ARG A 674 27.68 -22.16 18.83
N GLY A 675 28.02 -20.87 18.68
CA GLY A 675 29.32 -20.28 19.00
C GLY A 675 30.23 -20.13 17.79
N GLY A 676 31.18 -19.16 17.89
CA GLY A 676 32.21 -18.92 16.90
C GLY A 676 33.44 -19.81 17.10
N ALA A 677 34.49 -19.52 16.33
CA ALA A 677 35.74 -20.28 16.38
C ALA A 677 36.95 -19.33 16.46
N TRP A 678 38.03 -19.83 17.07
CA TRP A 678 39.31 -19.14 17.04
C TRP A 678 40.07 -19.45 15.74
N MET A 679 40.36 -18.41 14.96
CA MET A 679 41.07 -18.51 13.68
C MET A 679 42.26 -17.58 13.65
N SER A 680 43.48 -18.12 13.50
CA SER A 680 44.72 -17.31 13.44
C SER A 680 44.88 -16.31 14.59
N GLY A 681 44.49 -16.71 15.82
CA GLY A 681 44.62 -15.87 17.02
C GLY A 681 43.51 -14.83 17.23
N LYS A 682 42.48 -14.80 16.40
CA LYS A 682 41.29 -13.94 16.52
C LYS A 682 40.02 -14.79 16.68
N TYR A 683 39.10 -14.35 17.51
CA TYR A 683 37.77 -14.96 17.60
C TYR A 683 36.90 -14.52 16.42
N VAL A 684 36.32 -15.47 15.70
CA VAL A 684 35.43 -15.22 14.57
C VAL A 684 34.05 -15.76 14.94
N PRO A 685 33.01 -14.89 15.02
CA PRO A 685 31.74 -15.25 15.63
C PRO A 685 30.89 -16.24 14.80
N SER A 686 31.16 -16.38 13.49
CA SER A 686 30.45 -17.31 12.63
C SER A 686 31.23 -17.60 11.36
N ILE A 687 30.81 -18.64 10.61
CA ILE A 687 31.32 -18.94 9.27
C ILE A 687 31.04 -17.78 8.28
N LEU A 688 29.94 -17.05 8.46
CA LEU A 688 29.60 -15.85 7.68
C LEU A 688 30.57 -14.71 7.96
N ALA A 689 30.94 -14.52 9.22
CA ALA A 689 31.96 -13.56 9.61
C ALA A 689 33.33 -13.92 9.05
N ALA A 690 33.66 -15.21 8.93
CA ALA A 690 34.88 -15.68 8.27
C ALA A 690 34.86 -15.34 6.78
N ILE A 691 33.73 -15.50 6.08
CA ILE A 691 33.55 -15.11 4.68
C ILE A 691 33.71 -13.60 4.52
N GLY A 692 33.07 -12.80 5.38
CA GLY A 692 33.21 -11.35 5.41
C GLY A 692 34.66 -10.90 5.56
N GLY A 693 35.42 -11.55 6.45
CA GLY A 693 36.86 -11.28 6.64
C GLY A 693 37.74 -11.66 5.43
N VAL A 694 37.32 -12.59 4.58
CA VAL A 694 38.00 -12.90 3.31
C VAL A 694 37.74 -11.80 2.30
N ILE A 695 36.48 -11.38 2.17
CA ILE A 695 36.06 -10.30 1.24
C ILE A 695 36.78 -9.00 1.61
N GLU A 696 36.87 -8.67 2.89
CA GLU A 696 37.61 -7.51 3.39
C GLU A 696 39.09 -7.53 2.95
N ARG A 697 39.80 -8.64 3.23
CA ARG A 697 41.20 -8.79 2.83
C ARG A 697 41.38 -8.65 1.33
N HIS A 698 40.43 -9.16 0.54
CA HIS A 698 40.48 -9.03 -0.91
C HIS A 698 40.30 -7.56 -1.35
N MET A 699 39.32 -6.85 -0.78
CA MET A 699 39.06 -5.44 -1.06
C MET A 699 40.26 -4.54 -0.70
N ILE A 700 40.96 -4.86 0.39
CA ILE A 700 42.20 -4.17 0.78
C ILE A 700 43.30 -4.50 -0.24
N ALA A 701 43.47 -5.78 -0.63
CA ALA A 701 44.49 -6.21 -1.54
C ALA A 701 44.40 -5.60 -2.95
N ILE A 702 43.17 -5.31 -3.43
CA ILE A 702 42.92 -4.65 -4.72
C ILE A 702 42.86 -3.11 -4.59
N GLY A 703 43.05 -2.53 -3.38
CA GLY A 703 43.03 -1.09 -3.14
C GLY A 703 41.63 -0.47 -3.19
N PHE A 704 40.58 -1.26 -3.00
CA PHE A 704 39.20 -0.77 -2.94
C PHE A 704 38.85 -0.15 -1.59
N ILE A 705 39.44 -0.68 -0.51
CA ILE A 705 39.37 -0.15 0.87
C ILE A 705 40.77 0.24 1.33
N GLU A 706 40.92 1.42 1.95
CA GLU A 706 42.18 1.87 2.56
C GLU A 706 42.26 1.45 4.04
N GLY A 707 43.43 0.94 4.51
CA GLY A 707 43.69 0.68 5.91
C GLY A 707 44.01 -0.77 6.27
N GLU A 708 44.31 -1.04 7.55
CA GLU A 708 44.61 -2.38 8.12
C GLU A 708 43.34 -3.24 8.36
N GLY A 709 42.18 -2.89 7.78
CA GLY A 709 40.89 -3.56 7.92
C GLY A 709 39.85 -2.73 8.68
N MET A 710 38.58 -2.82 8.26
CA MET A 710 37.47 -2.17 8.96
C MET A 710 37.23 -2.89 10.30
N GLY A 711 37.63 -2.29 11.39
CA GLY A 711 37.20 -2.67 12.74
C GLY A 711 35.71 -2.41 12.90
N LEU A 712 35.02 -3.15 13.80
CA LEU A 712 33.69 -2.75 14.25
C LEU A 712 33.76 -1.27 14.66
N LYS A 713 32.78 -0.44 14.24
CA LYS A 713 32.70 0.96 14.67
C LYS A 713 32.71 1.01 16.18
N THR A 714 33.85 1.37 16.76
CA THR A 714 33.98 1.68 18.20
C THR A 714 33.55 3.13 18.39
N ASP A 715 32.67 3.36 19.35
CA ASP A 715 32.29 4.68 19.81
C ASP A 715 33.56 5.55 20.05
N PRO A 716 33.72 6.74 19.44
CA PRO A 716 34.85 7.60 19.59
C PRO A 716 35.08 8.09 21.03
N GLN A 717 34.17 7.81 21.97
CA GLN A 717 34.26 8.14 23.39
C GLN A 717 34.63 6.97 24.31
N ALA A 718 34.84 5.76 23.76
CA ALA A 718 35.29 4.62 24.57
C ALA A 718 36.75 4.80 24.97
N GLN A 719 37.03 5.05 26.25
CA GLN A 719 38.37 5.07 26.82
C GLN A 719 39.02 3.68 26.68
N VAL A 720 40.25 3.66 26.15
CA VAL A 720 41.09 2.46 26.08
C VAL A 720 41.41 1.99 27.50
N VAL A 721 40.75 0.92 27.95
CA VAL A 721 41.14 0.22 29.17
C VAL A 721 42.29 -0.73 28.82
N ASN A 722 43.39 -0.60 29.52
CA ASN A 722 44.61 -1.39 29.37
C ASN A 722 44.30 -2.89 29.56
N MET A 723 44.35 -3.68 28.48
CA MET A 723 44.12 -5.12 28.48
C MET A 723 45.38 -5.90 28.96
N ASN A 724 45.70 -5.82 30.24
CA ASN A 724 46.63 -6.74 30.88
C ASN A 724 45.98 -7.63 31.94
N GLU A 725 44.66 -7.66 32.05
CA GLU A 725 43.96 -8.60 32.92
C GLU A 725 43.12 -9.57 32.04
N THR A 726 43.33 -10.86 32.26
CA THR A 726 42.55 -11.93 31.64
C THR A 726 41.06 -11.72 31.93
N PRO A 727 40.17 -11.60 30.92
CA PRO A 727 38.75 -11.41 31.20
C PRO A 727 38.17 -12.59 31.97
N GLY A 728 37.48 -12.34 33.06
CA GLY A 728 36.73 -13.33 33.82
C GLY A 728 35.50 -13.83 33.04
N ALA A 729 34.82 -14.89 33.55
CA ALA A 729 33.54 -15.33 33.01
C ALA A 729 32.43 -14.29 33.27
N ALA A 730 31.35 -14.33 32.49
CA ALA A 730 30.19 -13.45 32.69
C ALA A 730 29.52 -13.73 34.05
N CYS A 731 29.31 -12.68 34.84
CA CYS A 731 28.60 -12.79 36.11
C CYS A 731 27.09 -12.93 35.91
N PRO A 732 26.44 -13.94 36.46
CA PRO A 732 24.98 -14.15 36.28
C PRO A 732 24.13 -13.08 36.97
N ASN A 733 24.71 -12.28 37.89
CA ASN A 733 23.99 -11.26 38.65
C ASN A 733 24.07 -9.87 38.01
N CYS A 734 25.21 -9.49 37.39
CA CYS A 734 25.38 -8.16 36.81
C CYS A 734 25.77 -8.13 35.32
N GLY A 735 25.96 -9.29 34.71
CA GLY A 735 26.32 -9.42 33.29
C GLY A 735 27.75 -9.02 32.92
N GLN A 736 28.54 -8.52 33.85
CA GLN A 736 29.93 -8.09 33.63
C GLN A 736 30.90 -9.27 33.55
N PHE A 737 31.90 -9.22 32.67
CA PHE A 737 32.94 -10.27 32.52
C PHE A 737 34.05 -10.16 33.59
N THR A 738 33.66 -10.09 34.85
CA THR A 738 34.54 -9.88 36.01
C THR A 738 34.40 -11.00 37.06
N LEU A 739 33.91 -12.18 36.63
CA LEU A 739 33.80 -13.35 37.50
C LEU A 739 35.11 -14.15 37.44
N HIS A 740 35.87 -14.13 38.53
CA HIS A 740 37.17 -14.79 38.65
C HIS A 740 37.16 -15.84 39.78
N MET A 741 38.05 -16.82 39.69
CA MET A 741 38.26 -17.79 40.74
C MET A 741 39.14 -17.11 41.85
N ILE A 742 38.54 -16.78 42.97
CA ILE A 742 39.24 -16.19 44.13
C ILE A 742 39.09 -17.17 45.29
N GLU A 743 40.22 -17.65 45.84
CA GLU A 743 40.27 -18.61 46.98
C GLU A 743 39.37 -19.87 46.79
N GLY A 744 39.27 -20.38 45.54
CA GLY A 744 38.48 -21.57 45.25
C GLY A 744 36.99 -21.31 44.96
N CYS A 745 36.54 -20.04 44.90
CA CYS A 745 35.17 -19.65 44.64
C CYS A 745 35.10 -18.66 43.48
N MET A 746 34.10 -18.86 42.59
CA MET A 746 33.82 -17.91 41.46
C MET A 746 33.18 -16.65 42.03
N THR A 747 33.94 -15.57 42.16
CA THR A 747 33.53 -14.30 42.74
C THR A 747 33.60 -13.18 41.70
N CYS A 748 32.56 -12.36 41.62
CA CYS A 748 32.51 -11.19 40.72
C CYS A 748 33.11 -9.97 41.41
N SER A 749 34.18 -9.39 40.82
CA SER A 749 34.82 -8.19 41.35
C SER A 749 34.02 -6.91 41.18
N SER A 750 32.99 -6.91 40.30
CA SER A 750 32.15 -5.74 40.06
C SER A 750 30.92 -5.63 40.98
N CYS A 751 30.25 -6.73 41.32
CA CYS A 751 29.03 -6.70 42.12
C CYS A 751 29.09 -7.54 43.40
N GLY A 752 30.23 -8.19 43.69
CA GLY A 752 30.39 -9.03 44.87
C GLY A 752 29.66 -10.39 44.83
N TYR A 753 29.02 -10.74 43.73
CA TYR A 753 28.39 -12.06 43.60
C TYR A 753 29.42 -13.16 43.78
N SER A 754 29.09 -14.14 44.63
CA SER A 754 29.91 -15.33 44.85
C SER A 754 29.05 -16.60 44.67
N LYS A 755 29.61 -17.61 44.00
CA LYS A 755 28.93 -18.91 43.76
C LYS A 755 28.96 -19.82 45.00
N CYS A 756 29.67 -19.45 46.07
CA CYS A 756 29.80 -20.26 47.27
C CYS A 756 29.04 -19.70 48.49
N GLY A 757 28.24 -18.67 48.34
CA GLY A 757 27.42 -18.14 49.44
C GLY A 757 27.10 -16.68 49.28
#